data_73b1f770e6bc360b299dc37bce9f47f1
#
_entry.id   73b1f770e6bc360b299dc37bce9f47f1
#
_cell.length_a   1.000
_cell.length_b   1.000
_cell.length_c   1.000
_cell.angle_alpha   90.00
_cell.angle_beta   90.00
_cell.angle_gamma   90.00
#
_symmetry.space_group_name_H-M   'P 1'
#
loop_
_entity.id
_entity.type
_entity.pdbx_description
1 polymer ?
#
loop_
_entity_poly.entity_id
_entity_poly.type
_entity_poly.pdbx_seq_one_letter_code
_entity_poly.pdbx_strand_id
1 'polypeptide(L)'
;LNNIASAKDANKLRNELNQKAIAKECAEWIKKKVTFKSNSTEQGIPCFLNVDKTSYSGVKEFTAVELGVEKGNNAAFAITKMYSPMSDHFLMLFDQFWQNKDMMQDVTDQVIENITSAYNENAPEFIYFITLYNIFKEFLDDISEDILPKEATGFKKSKIWSKLYNFQQDACLAIINKLEKYNGCILADSVGLGKTFTALSVIKYYESRNNRVLVLCPKKLSNNWNIYKNNYKNNPIAEDRLRYDVLFHTDLNRTSGESNGNDLAFINWENYDLVVIDESHNFRNGIGTHSNTKENRYMQLMNKVIKQGVKTKVLMLSATPVNNRFIDLRNQLALAYEGVSKNIDEQLKTKNSIDDIFRQAQTAFNKWSQLPTEERTTETLLGMLSFDFFEVLDSVTIARSRKHIQKYYDTKDIGTFPKRLHPISIQTPLTECENETTFNLIFEELENLKLTVYVPSLFIHPSKRAKYEIDDSGSGGFDQMGRELGIRRLMAINLLKRLESSVYSFRLTIQRVKAYVNQTIKIVEEFQNHKNNSQINMKDLSFDADYDFDDQNTTDIFAIGKKVQIDLNDMDYISWLKDLKIDESILSGLESLIEDITPENDSKLQELIKRISNKIENPINADNKKVIVFSAFADTADYLYENLSVYLKEKYGLNSAKISGTSEGKSTLDKFKCDLNAVLTYFSPN
;
A
#
# COMPACT_ATOMS: atom_id res chain seq x y z
N LEU A 1 39.05 9.64 19.25
CA LEU A 1 37.86 10.10 18.46
C LEU A 1 36.90 8.94 18.14
N ASN A 2 37.37 7.72 17.88
CA ASN A 2 36.51 6.57 17.56
C ASN A 2 35.70 6.03 18.77
N ASN A 3 36.06 6.37 20.00
CA ASN A 3 35.35 5.87 21.19
C ASN A 3 34.33 6.85 21.80
N ILE A 4 34.30 8.11 21.37
CA ILE A 4 33.27 9.11 21.79
C ILE A 4 31.97 8.95 20.98
N ALA A 5 32.01 8.21 19.89
CA ALA A 5 30.89 7.96 19.00
C ALA A 5 30.48 6.50 18.99
N SER A 6 30.22 5.88 20.15
CA SER A 6 29.35 4.73 20.10
C SER A 6 27.97 5.22 19.61
N ALA A 7 27.43 4.59 18.59
CA ALA A 7 26.18 5.03 17.95
C ALA A 7 25.00 5.15 18.93
N LYS A 8 25.05 4.46 20.07
CA LYS A 8 24.08 4.55 21.18
C LYS A 8 24.14 5.88 21.93
N ASP A 9 25.35 6.36 22.23
CA ASP A 9 25.51 7.60 23.00
C ASP A 9 25.32 8.84 22.12
N ALA A 10 25.72 8.78 20.86
CA ALA A 10 25.43 9.84 19.90
C ALA A 10 23.94 9.97 19.59
N ASN A 11 23.17 8.88 19.58
CA ASN A 11 21.72 8.92 19.40
C ASN A 11 21.01 9.45 20.65
N LYS A 12 21.48 9.10 21.83
CA LYS A 12 20.95 9.63 23.09
C LYS A 12 21.23 11.13 23.23
N LEU A 13 22.47 11.53 22.97
CA LEU A 13 22.88 12.95 22.97
C LEU A 13 22.13 13.76 21.90
N ARG A 14 21.90 13.19 20.73
CA ARG A 14 21.18 13.84 19.62
C ARG A 14 19.69 14.00 19.91
N ASN A 15 19.06 13.07 20.63
CA ASN A 15 17.68 13.19 21.08
C ASN A 15 17.53 14.20 22.24
N GLU A 16 18.57 14.34 23.07
CA GLU A 16 18.65 15.34 24.14
C GLU A 16 19.07 16.73 23.63
N LEU A 17 19.88 16.80 22.56
CA LEU A 17 20.29 18.02 21.86
C LEU A 17 19.31 18.52 20.80
N ASN A 18 18.09 17.96 20.74
CA ASN A 18 17.03 18.42 19.82
C ASN A 18 16.58 19.88 20.06
N GLN A 19 17.27 20.58 20.99
CA GLN A 19 17.14 22.03 21.14
C GLN A 19 18.39 22.69 20.56
N LYS A 20 18.27 23.25 19.34
CA LYS A 20 19.31 24.05 18.65
C LYS A 20 20.02 25.05 19.58
N ALA A 21 19.31 25.56 20.58
CA ALA A 21 19.83 26.48 21.57
C ALA A 21 20.88 25.86 22.48
N ILE A 22 20.66 24.63 22.97
CA ILE A 22 21.59 23.94 23.90
C ILE A 22 22.88 23.54 23.19
N ALA A 23 22.79 23.04 21.95
CA ALA A 23 23.98 22.67 21.18
C ALA A 23 24.86 23.90 20.88
N LYS A 24 24.24 25.03 20.54
CA LYS A 24 24.93 26.28 20.32
C LYS A 24 25.61 26.80 21.59
N GLU A 25 24.90 26.79 22.69
CA GLU A 25 25.43 27.22 23.99
C GLU A 25 26.57 26.31 24.46
N CYS A 26 26.45 25.01 24.26
CA CYS A 26 27.50 24.04 24.54
C CYS A 26 28.76 24.28 23.70
N ALA A 27 28.61 24.51 22.39
CA ALA A 27 29.75 24.81 21.51
C ALA A 27 30.46 26.12 21.90
N GLU A 28 29.69 27.16 22.24
CA GLU A 28 30.26 28.45 22.73
C GLU A 28 30.96 28.30 24.08
N TRP A 29 30.43 27.46 24.96
CA TRP A 29 31.07 27.16 26.25
C TRP A 29 32.38 26.37 26.05
N ILE A 30 32.35 25.32 25.22
CA ILE A 30 33.54 24.50 24.88
C ILE A 30 34.62 25.41 24.28
N LYS A 31 34.29 26.26 23.31
CA LYS A 31 35.23 27.16 22.67
C LYS A 31 35.95 28.10 23.68
N LYS A 32 35.28 28.47 24.77
CA LYS A 32 35.84 29.37 25.78
C LYS A 32 36.59 28.68 26.92
N LYS A 33 36.24 27.42 27.19
CA LYS A 33 36.63 26.75 28.45
C LYS A 33 37.37 25.44 28.27
N VAL A 34 37.37 24.84 27.08
CA VAL A 34 37.89 23.47 26.88
C VAL A 34 38.91 23.48 25.74
N THR A 35 40.00 22.77 25.94
CA THR A 35 40.98 22.47 24.90
C THR A 35 41.09 20.96 24.76
N PHE A 36 41.00 20.46 23.51
CA PHE A 36 41.12 19.06 23.19
C PHE A 36 42.45 18.79 22.48
N LYS A 37 43.21 17.80 22.98
CA LYS A 37 44.41 17.31 22.29
C LYS A 37 44.28 15.81 22.04
N SER A 38 44.71 15.38 20.87
CA SER A 38 44.74 13.95 20.49
C SER A 38 46.18 13.47 20.48
N ASN A 39 46.39 12.23 20.99
CA ASN A 39 47.68 11.58 20.86
C ASN A 39 47.91 11.11 19.44
N SER A 40 48.99 11.59 18.82
CA SER A 40 49.38 11.25 17.44
C SER A 40 50.32 10.04 17.36
N THR A 41 50.70 9.46 18.52
CA THR A 41 51.65 8.33 18.63
C THR A 41 50.94 7.04 19.04
N GLU A 42 51.59 5.90 18.84
CA GLU A 42 51.09 4.60 19.29
C GLU A 42 51.34 4.35 20.80
N GLN A 43 51.95 5.30 21.50
CA GLN A 43 52.21 5.15 22.95
C GLN A 43 50.94 5.39 23.77
N GLY A 44 50.59 4.45 24.61
CA GLY A 44 49.44 4.59 25.51
C GLY A 44 49.67 5.65 26.57
N ILE A 45 48.70 6.54 26.76
CA ILE A 45 48.68 7.52 27.86
C ILE A 45 47.84 6.96 28.99
N PRO A 46 48.34 6.92 30.23
CA PRO A 46 47.54 6.46 31.37
C PRO A 46 46.31 7.38 31.60
N CYS A 47 45.16 6.76 31.89
CA CYS A 47 43.94 7.49 32.17
C CYS A 47 43.93 7.96 33.64
N PHE A 48 43.87 9.27 33.83
CA PHE A 48 43.71 9.89 35.16
C PHE A 48 42.96 11.23 35.02
N LEU A 49 42.33 11.68 36.09
CA LEU A 49 41.61 12.91 36.17
C LEU A 49 42.22 13.78 37.26
N ASN A 50 42.62 15.01 36.94
CA ASN A 50 43.08 15.99 37.88
C ASN A 50 42.02 17.06 38.12
N VAL A 51 41.66 17.30 39.36
CA VAL A 51 40.74 18.39 39.74
C VAL A 51 41.42 19.17 40.87
N ASP A 52 41.77 20.41 40.57
CA ASP A 52 42.59 21.26 41.46
C ASP A 52 43.89 20.57 41.87
N LYS A 53 44.05 20.31 43.18
CA LYS A 53 45.20 19.61 43.74
C LYS A 53 44.98 18.12 44.05
N THR A 54 43.97 17.55 43.45
CA THR A 54 43.59 16.14 43.65
C THR A 54 43.63 15.39 42.34
N SER A 55 44.22 14.19 42.33
CA SER A 55 44.24 13.31 41.19
C SER A 55 43.41 12.06 41.45
N TYR A 56 42.74 11.59 40.40
CA TYR A 56 41.96 10.34 40.43
C TYR A 56 42.51 9.41 39.32
N SER A 57 42.91 8.20 39.73
CA SER A 57 43.31 7.15 38.77
C SER A 57 42.33 5.99 38.77
N GLY A 58 42.28 5.24 37.68
CA GLY A 58 41.35 4.14 37.52
C GLY A 58 40.07 4.51 36.73
N VAL A 59 39.93 5.76 36.32
CA VAL A 59 38.89 6.18 35.39
C VAL A 59 39.27 5.69 34.01
N LYS A 60 38.43 4.82 33.41
CA LYS A 60 38.73 4.26 32.06
C LYS A 60 38.18 5.10 30.94
N GLU A 61 36.98 5.62 31.13
CA GLU A 61 36.27 6.42 30.17
C GLU A 61 35.63 7.62 30.86
N PHE A 62 35.63 8.77 30.23
CA PHE A 62 35.05 9.98 30.82
C PHE A 62 33.55 10.04 30.45
N THR A 63 32.77 9.07 30.96
CA THR A 63 31.33 8.94 30.71
C THR A 63 30.50 9.41 31.92
N ALA A 64 29.26 9.81 31.69
CA ALA A 64 28.31 10.20 32.73
C ALA A 64 28.07 9.06 33.75
N VAL A 65 28.15 7.80 33.30
CA VAL A 65 27.98 6.59 34.11
C VAL A 65 29.20 6.37 35.00
N GLU A 66 30.43 6.49 34.47
CA GLU A 66 31.65 6.37 35.26
C GLU A 66 31.82 7.50 36.28
N LEU A 67 31.39 8.70 35.93
CA LEU A 67 31.40 9.85 36.84
C LEU A 67 30.27 9.79 37.90
N GLY A 68 29.40 8.78 37.84
CA GLY A 68 28.31 8.60 38.80
C GLY A 68 27.14 9.56 38.60
N VAL A 69 27.05 10.26 37.46
CA VAL A 69 25.97 11.18 37.11
C VAL A 69 24.74 10.42 36.63
N GLU A 70 24.93 9.25 36.02
CA GLU A 70 23.87 8.36 35.55
C GLU A 70 24.03 6.93 36.12
N LYS A 71 22.87 6.23 36.31
CA LYS A 71 22.88 4.80 36.68
C LYS A 71 23.16 3.96 35.42
N GLY A 72 24.16 3.08 35.51
CA GLY A 72 24.53 2.12 34.48
C GLY A 72 25.24 0.89 35.05
N ASN A 73 25.47 -0.14 34.23
CA ASN A 73 26.26 -1.31 34.59
C ASN A 73 27.75 -0.95 34.56
N ASN A 74 28.28 -0.49 35.67
CA ASN A 74 29.73 -0.36 35.87
C ASN A 74 30.27 -1.66 36.45
N ALA A 75 31.30 -2.21 35.82
CA ALA A 75 32.16 -3.15 36.54
C ALA A 75 32.79 -2.37 37.69
N ALA A 76 32.80 -2.96 38.89
CA ALA A 76 33.37 -2.34 40.07
C ALA A 76 34.86 -2.05 39.86
N PHE A 77 35.20 -0.82 39.53
CA PHE A 77 36.57 -0.32 39.48
C PHE A 77 36.86 0.49 40.73
N ALA A 78 38.03 0.24 41.32
CA ALA A 78 38.52 1.06 42.39
C ALA A 78 39.10 2.36 41.83
N ILE A 79 38.39 3.47 41.95
CA ILE A 79 38.93 4.80 41.68
C ILE A 79 39.75 5.21 42.88
N THR A 80 41.05 5.39 42.68
CA THR A 80 41.94 5.82 43.72
C THR A 80 42.05 7.34 43.71
N LYS A 81 41.69 7.95 44.84
CA LYS A 81 41.84 9.41 45.06
C LYS A 81 43.17 9.67 45.72
N MET A 82 43.96 10.58 45.15
CA MET A 82 45.31 10.89 45.61
C MET A 82 45.41 12.39 45.92
N TYR A 83 46.12 12.68 47.00
CA TYR A 83 46.44 14.03 47.50
C TYR A 83 47.93 14.31 47.36
N SER A 84 48.33 15.59 47.54
CA SER A 84 49.74 15.98 47.58
C SER A 84 50.49 15.13 48.66
N PRO A 85 51.73 14.65 48.38
CA PRO A 85 52.57 14.98 47.20
C PRO A 85 52.32 14.06 45.96
N MET A 86 51.46 13.05 46.05
CA MET A 86 51.24 12.08 44.96
C MET A 86 50.46 12.70 43.79
N SER A 87 49.51 13.55 44.07
CA SER A 87 48.77 14.31 43.03
C SER A 87 49.66 15.29 42.25
N ASP A 88 50.70 15.84 42.91
CA ASP A 88 51.64 16.73 42.26
C ASP A 88 52.44 16.05 41.15
N HIS A 89 52.74 14.75 41.34
CA HIS A 89 53.39 13.93 40.32
C HIS A 89 52.46 13.71 39.10
N PHE A 90 51.19 13.47 39.29
CA PHE A 90 50.20 13.31 38.19
C PHE A 90 49.96 14.64 37.48
N LEU A 91 49.98 15.75 38.14
CA LEU A 91 49.93 17.09 37.55
C LEU A 91 51.15 17.34 36.66
N MET A 92 52.35 17.01 37.16
CA MET A 92 53.58 17.17 36.40
C MET A 92 53.62 16.24 35.18
N LEU A 93 53.13 14.99 35.29
CA LEU A 93 52.99 14.07 34.16
C LEU A 93 51.99 14.61 33.12
N PHE A 94 50.86 15.16 33.57
CA PHE A 94 49.90 15.77 32.68
C PHE A 94 50.53 16.92 31.88
N ASP A 95 51.27 17.82 32.56
CA ASP A 95 51.91 18.94 31.89
C ASP A 95 52.99 18.50 30.94
N GLN A 96 53.74 17.46 31.22
CA GLN A 96 54.73 16.88 30.29
C GLN A 96 54.08 16.33 29.02
N PHE A 97 52.99 15.57 29.15
CA PHE A 97 52.25 15.10 27.98
C PHE A 97 51.59 16.24 27.22
N TRP A 98 50.92 17.15 27.91
CA TRP A 98 50.16 18.24 27.33
C TRP A 98 51.03 19.24 26.55
N GLN A 99 52.24 19.46 26.95
CA GLN A 99 53.17 20.38 26.29
C GLN A 99 54.01 19.72 25.19
N ASN A 100 54.00 18.42 25.07
CA ASN A 100 54.76 17.68 24.05
C ASN A 100 54.07 17.77 22.70
N LYS A 101 54.58 18.64 21.83
CA LYS A 101 54.03 18.90 20.47
C LYS A 101 54.21 17.73 19.50
N ASP A 102 55.20 16.86 19.71
CA ASP A 102 55.42 15.70 18.88
C ASP A 102 54.44 14.56 19.18
N MET A 103 53.89 14.54 20.39
CA MET A 103 52.96 13.54 20.86
C MET A 103 51.51 13.99 20.84
N MET A 104 51.23 15.27 21.11
CA MET A 104 49.89 15.80 21.31
C MET A 104 49.55 16.89 20.27
N GLN A 105 48.58 16.59 19.41
CA GLN A 105 48.04 17.51 18.45
C GLN A 105 46.78 18.19 18.98
N ASP A 106 46.67 19.49 18.85
CA ASP A 106 45.43 20.23 19.17
C ASP A 106 44.36 19.93 18.15
N VAL A 107 43.22 19.43 18.60
CA VAL A 107 42.06 19.06 17.79
C VAL A 107 40.80 19.82 18.21
N THR A 108 40.96 20.90 18.98
CA THR A 108 39.86 21.68 19.52
C THR A 108 38.95 22.23 18.46
N ASP A 109 39.50 22.80 17.39
CA ASP A 109 38.72 23.37 16.29
C ASP A 109 37.93 22.28 15.54
N GLN A 110 38.52 21.09 15.35
CA GLN A 110 37.83 19.96 14.72
C GLN A 110 36.64 19.44 15.55
N VAL A 111 36.81 19.39 16.88
CA VAL A 111 35.70 19.01 17.80
C VAL A 111 34.60 20.07 17.78
N ILE A 112 34.96 21.35 17.78
CA ILE A 112 33.98 22.44 17.70
C ILE A 112 33.27 22.42 16.37
N GLU A 113 33.97 22.19 15.26
CA GLU A 113 33.37 22.07 13.92
C GLU A 113 32.36 20.89 13.86
N ASN A 114 32.71 19.73 14.44
CA ASN A 114 31.80 18.60 14.52
C ASN A 114 30.55 18.88 15.38
N ILE A 115 30.68 19.62 16.49
CA ILE A 115 29.53 20.00 17.31
C ILE A 115 28.71 21.08 16.58
N THR A 116 29.36 22.03 15.91
CA THR A 116 28.73 23.11 15.18
C THR A 116 27.96 22.57 13.97
N SER A 117 28.47 21.52 13.31
CA SER A 117 27.78 20.87 12.20
C SER A 117 26.42 20.28 12.61
N ALA A 118 26.23 19.94 13.88
CA ALA A 118 24.98 19.39 14.41
C ALA A 118 23.84 20.43 14.51
N TYR A 119 24.15 21.74 14.53
CA TYR A 119 23.15 22.80 14.59
C TYR A 119 23.23 23.83 13.45
N ASN A 120 24.23 23.75 12.57
CA ASN A 120 24.18 24.47 11.31
C ASN A 120 22.93 24.04 10.53
N GLU A 121 22.29 25.01 9.86
CA GLU A 121 21.11 24.80 9.03
C GLU A 121 21.43 23.94 7.79
N ASN A 122 21.86 22.74 8.04
CA ASN A 122 21.83 21.73 7.00
C ASN A 122 20.36 21.40 6.77
N ALA A 123 19.94 21.50 5.52
CA ALA A 123 18.59 21.17 5.11
C ALA A 123 18.19 19.83 5.77
N PRO A 124 16.92 19.64 6.17
CA PRO A 124 16.42 18.38 6.74
C PRO A 124 16.86 17.15 5.94
N GLU A 125 17.15 17.35 4.67
CA GLU A 125 17.69 16.41 3.70
C GLU A 125 19.12 15.92 4.01
N PHE A 126 19.98 16.74 4.59
CA PHE A 126 21.33 16.35 4.98
C PHE A 126 21.32 15.53 6.28
N ILE A 127 20.45 15.89 7.23
CA ILE A 127 20.22 15.08 8.46
C ILE A 127 19.63 13.73 8.08
N TYR A 128 18.70 13.71 7.11
CA TYR A 128 18.15 12.47 6.54
C TYR A 128 19.23 11.66 5.84
N PHE A 129 20.09 12.29 5.04
CA PHE A 129 21.21 11.62 4.35
C PHE A 129 22.22 11.04 5.35
N ILE A 130 22.64 11.80 6.39
CA ILE A 130 23.57 11.28 7.41
C ILE A 130 22.90 10.19 8.26
N THR A 131 21.61 10.35 8.55
CA THR A 131 20.86 9.30 9.25
C THR A 131 20.78 8.04 8.41
N LEU A 132 20.47 8.15 7.12
CA LEU A 132 20.49 7.02 6.18
C LEU A 132 21.90 6.46 6.01
N TYR A 133 22.91 7.29 5.85
CA TYR A 133 24.30 6.85 5.71
C TYR A 133 24.80 6.09 6.96
N ASN A 134 24.46 6.56 8.16
CA ASN A 134 24.82 5.85 9.39
C ASN A 134 23.99 4.56 9.57
N ILE A 135 22.72 4.57 9.19
CA ILE A 135 21.87 3.37 9.13
C ILE A 135 22.43 2.38 8.10
N PHE A 136 22.79 2.85 6.91
CA PHE A 136 23.38 2.01 5.87
C PHE A 136 24.80 1.58 6.22
N LYS A 137 25.58 2.36 6.93
CA LYS A 137 26.93 2.00 7.36
C LYS A 137 26.91 0.90 8.43
N GLU A 138 26.04 1.00 9.43
CA GLU A 138 25.82 -0.12 10.38
C GLU A 138 25.23 -1.35 9.66
N PHE A 139 24.41 -1.16 8.66
CA PHE A 139 23.86 -2.23 7.85
C PHE A 139 24.92 -2.86 6.94
N LEU A 140 25.86 -2.09 6.43
CA LEU A 140 27.02 -2.58 5.66
C LEU A 140 28.06 -3.29 6.56
N ASP A 141 28.22 -2.82 7.80
CA ASP A 141 29.10 -3.45 8.81
C ASP A 141 28.46 -4.72 9.42
N ASP A 142 27.12 -4.81 9.49
CA ASP A 142 26.35 -6.02 9.88
C ASP A 142 26.14 -7.01 8.73
N ILE A 143 26.46 -6.64 7.48
CA ILE A 143 26.47 -7.58 6.34
C ILE A 143 27.73 -8.44 6.48
N SER A 144 27.62 -9.52 7.23
CA SER A 144 28.59 -10.60 7.10
C SER A 144 28.56 -11.11 5.64
N GLU A 145 29.70 -11.49 5.09
CA GLU A 145 29.83 -12.05 3.72
C GLU A 145 28.87 -13.23 3.46
N ASP A 146 28.34 -13.86 4.54
CA ASP A 146 27.35 -14.94 4.47
C ASP A 146 25.92 -14.49 4.11
N ILE A 147 25.59 -13.21 4.24
CA ILE A 147 24.24 -12.66 3.96
C ILE A 147 24.19 -12.03 2.55
N LEU A 148 25.32 -11.63 2.00
CA LEU A 148 25.37 -11.17 0.60
C LEU A 148 24.94 -12.30 -0.33
N PRO A 149 24.12 -11.99 -1.37
CA PRO A 149 23.74 -12.97 -2.37
C PRO A 149 24.99 -13.63 -2.91
N LYS A 150 25.22 -14.91 -2.59
CA LYS A 150 26.45 -15.64 -2.94
C LYS A 150 26.65 -15.49 -4.44
N GLU A 151 27.80 -15.00 -4.85
CA GLU A 151 28.21 -14.90 -6.27
C GLU A 151 28.08 -16.25 -6.99
N ALA A 152 28.20 -17.34 -6.23
CA ALA A 152 27.99 -18.72 -6.68
C ALA A 152 26.64 -18.98 -7.36
N THR A 153 25.58 -18.19 -7.05
CA THR A 153 24.26 -18.35 -7.71
C THR A 153 24.26 -17.86 -9.16
N GLY A 154 25.19 -17.03 -9.53
CA GLY A 154 25.29 -16.46 -10.87
C GLY A 154 24.12 -15.51 -11.24
N PHE A 155 23.20 -15.18 -10.31
CA PHE A 155 21.99 -14.41 -10.62
C PHE A 155 22.31 -13.00 -11.15
N LYS A 156 23.43 -12.38 -10.72
CA LYS A 156 23.92 -11.09 -11.25
C LYS A 156 24.35 -11.16 -12.73
N LYS A 157 24.55 -12.37 -13.29
CA LYS A 157 24.83 -12.59 -14.71
C LYS A 157 23.55 -12.86 -15.52
N SER A 158 22.39 -12.89 -14.89
CA SER A 158 21.12 -13.14 -15.55
C SER A 158 20.69 -11.97 -16.44
N LYS A 159 19.83 -12.26 -17.42
CA LYS A 159 19.30 -11.25 -18.34
C LYS A 159 18.42 -10.25 -17.61
N ILE A 160 17.62 -10.69 -16.65
CA ILE A 160 16.79 -9.79 -15.83
C ILE A 160 17.67 -8.80 -15.08
N TRP A 161 18.77 -9.23 -14.47
CA TRP A 161 19.68 -8.34 -13.74
C TRP A 161 20.26 -7.25 -14.65
N SER A 162 20.67 -7.60 -15.85
CA SER A 162 21.23 -6.65 -16.83
C SER A 162 20.18 -5.64 -17.37
N LYS A 163 18.89 -5.91 -17.18
CA LYS A 163 17.78 -5.02 -17.56
C LYS A 163 17.35 -4.07 -16.45
N LEU A 164 17.82 -4.30 -15.22
CA LEU A 164 17.48 -3.44 -14.09
C LEU A 164 18.29 -2.15 -14.12
N TYR A 165 17.63 -1.05 -13.82
CA TYR A 165 18.29 0.20 -13.46
C TYR A 165 18.99 0.09 -12.10
N ASN A 166 20.00 0.91 -11.86
CA ASN A 166 20.79 0.89 -10.62
C ASN A 166 19.91 0.90 -9.37
N PHE A 167 18.91 1.77 -9.30
CA PHE A 167 18.00 1.82 -8.17
C PHE A 167 17.21 0.51 -7.98
N GLN A 168 16.86 -0.21 -9.05
CA GLN A 168 16.18 -1.50 -8.97
C GLN A 168 17.14 -2.61 -8.53
N GLN A 169 18.40 -2.56 -8.93
CA GLN A 169 19.43 -3.49 -8.47
C GLN A 169 19.65 -3.36 -6.97
N ASP A 170 19.77 -2.13 -6.47
CA ASP A 170 19.88 -1.85 -5.02
C ASP A 170 18.66 -2.34 -4.26
N ALA A 171 17.46 -2.11 -4.82
CA ALA A 171 16.24 -2.63 -4.21
C ALA A 171 16.23 -4.16 -4.16
N CYS A 172 16.65 -4.83 -5.23
CA CYS A 172 16.69 -6.28 -5.28
C CYS A 172 17.60 -6.85 -4.17
N LEU A 173 18.79 -6.30 -4.02
CA LEU A 173 19.73 -6.70 -2.97
C LEU A 173 19.16 -6.43 -1.57
N ALA A 174 18.60 -5.25 -1.36
CA ALA A 174 17.98 -4.89 -0.09
C ALA A 174 16.76 -5.79 0.24
N ILE A 175 15.92 -6.13 -0.76
CA ILE A 175 14.81 -7.08 -0.58
C ILE A 175 15.33 -8.44 -0.15
N ILE A 176 16.34 -8.98 -0.84
CA ILE A 176 16.91 -10.29 -0.50
C ILE A 176 17.39 -10.29 0.95
N ASN A 177 18.14 -9.26 1.37
CA ASN A 177 18.62 -9.14 2.75
C ASN A 177 17.48 -9.08 3.77
N LYS A 178 16.42 -8.30 3.48
CA LYS A 178 15.25 -8.20 4.36
C LYS A 178 14.48 -9.53 4.42
N LEU A 179 14.32 -10.24 3.31
CA LEU A 179 13.71 -11.57 3.27
C LEU A 179 14.52 -12.61 4.04
N GLU A 180 15.84 -12.57 3.97
CA GLU A 180 16.68 -13.50 4.74
C GLU A 180 16.64 -13.19 6.24
N LYS A 181 16.57 -11.91 6.62
CA LYS A 181 16.59 -11.49 8.02
C LYS A 181 15.22 -11.53 8.68
N TYR A 182 14.16 -11.04 7.99
CA TYR A 182 12.84 -10.81 8.58
C TYR A 182 11.73 -11.69 7.99
N ASN A 183 12.04 -12.64 7.10
CA ASN A 183 11.12 -13.47 6.34
C ASN A 183 10.10 -12.70 5.49
N GLY A 184 10.14 -11.38 5.46
CA GLY A 184 9.20 -10.57 4.69
C GLY A 184 9.71 -9.19 4.34
N CYS A 185 9.23 -8.69 3.21
CA CYS A 185 9.53 -7.35 2.73
C CYS A 185 8.37 -6.80 1.92
N ILE A 186 8.06 -5.51 2.10
CA ILE A 186 7.11 -4.78 1.25
C ILE A 186 7.89 -3.86 0.30
N LEU A 187 7.76 -4.09 -0.99
CA LEU A 187 8.22 -3.15 -2.01
C LEU A 187 7.10 -2.16 -2.34
N ALA A 188 7.23 -0.96 -1.79
CA ALA A 188 6.24 0.11 -1.88
C ALA A 188 6.66 1.26 -2.81
N ASP A 189 7.46 0.98 -3.82
CA ASP A 189 7.88 1.95 -4.82
C ASP A 189 6.67 2.56 -5.55
N SER A 190 6.76 3.83 -5.90
CA SER A 190 5.72 4.52 -6.67
C SER A 190 5.35 3.78 -7.95
N VAL A 191 4.11 3.98 -8.42
CA VAL A 191 3.61 3.37 -9.67
C VAL A 191 4.52 3.73 -10.84
N GLY A 192 4.82 2.75 -11.70
CA GLY A 192 5.64 2.93 -12.89
C GLY A 192 7.16 2.89 -12.65
N LEU A 193 7.62 2.51 -11.46
CA LEU A 193 9.05 2.29 -11.16
C LEU A 193 9.51 0.85 -11.38
N GLY A 194 8.68 0.00 -12.00
CA GLY A 194 9.06 -1.36 -12.41
C GLY A 194 9.15 -2.36 -11.27
N LYS A 195 8.26 -2.29 -10.28
CA LYS A 195 8.20 -3.27 -9.16
C LYS A 195 8.24 -4.72 -9.63
N THR A 196 7.54 -5.03 -10.72
CA THR A 196 7.52 -6.38 -11.31
C THR A 196 8.91 -6.84 -11.72
N PHE A 197 9.71 -5.98 -12.39
CA PHE A 197 11.07 -6.32 -12.79
C PHE A 197 11.99 -6.53 -11.59
N THR A 198 11.89 -5.69 -10.59
CA THR A 198 12.62 -5.87 -9.32
C THR A 198 12.25 -7.21 -8.67
N ALA A 199 10.96 -7.55 -8.60
CA ALA A 199 10.49 -8.82 -8.05
C ALA A 199 10.96 -10.02 -8.88
N LEU A 200 10.95 -9.94 -10.22
CA LEU A 200 11.47 -11.00 -11.10
C LEU A 200 12.96 -11.27 -10.85
N SER A 201 13.74 -10.25 -10.55
CA SER A 201 15.15 -10.43 -10.19
C SER A 201 15.32 -11.14 -8.83
N VAL A 202 14.47 -10.81 -7.85
CA VAL A 202 14.42 -11.53 -6.58
C VAL A 202 14.01 -13.00 -6.81
N ILE A 203 12.97 -13.24 -7.63
CA ILE A 203 12.55 -14.60 -8.02
C ILE A 203 13.74 -15.36 -8.64
N LYS A 204 14.49 -14.73 -9.55
CA LYS A 204 15.68 -15.37 -10.19
C LYS A 204 16.73 -15.77 -9.17
N TYR A 205 16.96 -14.97 -8.14
CA TYR A 205 17.88 -15.31 -7.06
C TYR A 205 17.45 -16.57 -6.32
N TYR A 206 16.17 -16.64 -5.88
CA TYR A 206 15.65 -17.81 -5.16
C TYR A 206 15.57 -19.05 -6.04
N GLU A 207 15.15 -18.90 -7.29
CA GLU A 207 15.13 -19.99 -8.27
C GLU A 207 16.54 -20.57 -8.50
N SER A 208 17.56 -19.72 -8.57
CA SER A 208 18.96 -20.15 -8.73
C SER A 208 19.48 -20.95 -7.52
N ARG A 209 18.76 -20.92 -6.41
CA ARG A 209 18.98 -21.73 -5.19
C ARG A 209 18.08 -22.99 -5.14
N ASN A 210 17.35 -23.28 -6.22
CA ASN A 210 16.34 -24.35 -6.31
C ASN A 210 15.14 -24.14 -5.37
N ASN A 211 14.88 -22.91 -4.94
CA ASN A 211 13.70 -22.58 -4.17
C ASN A 211 12.46 -22.51 -5.07
N ARG A 212 11.33 -22.96 -4.56
CA ARG A 212 10.04 -22.89 -5.24
C ARG A 212 9.38 -21.53 -4.98
N VAL A 213 8.89 -20.92 -6.04
CA VAL A 213 8.31 -19.57 -5.97
C VAL A 213 6.87 -19.58 -6.44
N LEU A 214 5.99 -19.02 -5.62
CA LEU A 214 4.59 -18.75 -5.96
C LEU A 214 4.39 -17.23 -6.14
N VAL A 215 3.74 -16.86 -7.23
CA VAL A 215 3.24 -15.49 -7.44
C VAL A 215 1.74 -15.50 -7.27
N LEU A 216 1.23 -14.74 -6.32
CA LEU A 216 -0.18 -14.49 -6.12
C LEU A 216 -0.52 -13.10 -6.65
N CYS A 217 -1.40 -13.02 -7.63
CA CYS A 217 -1.80 -11.75 -8.25
C CYS A 217 -3.31 -11.68 -8.50
N PRO A 218 -3.88 -10.46 -8.71
CA PRO A 218 -5.21 -10.33 -9.28
C PRO A 218 -5.29 -10.97 -10.67
N LYS A 219 -6.39 -11.64 -11.00
CA LYS A 219 -6.58 -12.34 -12.29
C LYS A 219 -6.27 -11.44 -13.49
N LYS A 220 -6.62 -10.17 -13.42
CA LYS A 220 -6.37 -9.15 -14.46
C LYS A 220 -4.88 -8.90 -14.73
N LEU A 221 -4.01 -9.12 -13.73
CA LEU A 221 -2.57 -8.91 -13.83
C LEU A 221 -1.79 -10.19 -14.18
N SER A 222 -2.48 -11.32 -14.36
CA SER A 222 -1.83 -12.61 -14.65
C SER A 222 -0.93 -12.58 -15.89
N ASN A 223 -1.35 -11.88 -16.95
CA ASN A 223 -0.56 -11.76 -18.18
C ASN A 223 0.78 -11.02 -17.94
N ASN A 224 0.82 -10.06 -17.02
CA ASN A 224 2.03 -9.33 -16.67
C ASN A 224 3.10 -10.25 -16.02
N TRP A 225 2.68 -11.38 -15.46
CA TRP A 225 3.56 -12.38 -14.88
C TRP A 225 3.82 -13.55 -15.83
N ASN A 226 2.79 -14.05 -16.53
CA ASN A 226 2.90 -15.19 -17.42
C ASN A 226 3.83 -14.94 -18.62
N ILE A 227 3.91 -13.68 -19.11
CA ILE A 227 4.75 -13.33 -20.25
C ILE A 227 6.24 -13.63 -19.99
N TYR A 228 6.70 -13.48 -18.75
CA TYR A 228 8.13 -13.65 -18.39
C TYR A 228 8.52 -15.11 -18.10
N LYS A 229 7.56 -15.99 -17.85
CA LYS A 229 7.85 -17.42 -17.67
C LYS A 229 7.73 -18.23 -18.96
N ASN A 230 7.07 -17.69 -19.96
CA ASN A 230 6.76 -18.37 -21.21
C ASN A 230 7.70 -17.94 -22.35
N ASN A 231 7.83 -18.80 -23.36
CA ASN A 231 8.66 -18.55 -24.56
C ASN A 231 7.94 -17.64 -25.59
N TYR A 232 7.36 -16.54 -25.14
CA TYR A 232 6.78 -15.54 -26.05
C TYR A 232 7.89 -14.75 -26.76
N LYS A 233 7.65 -14.37 -28.02
CA LYS A 233 8.60 -13.52 -28.79
C LYS A 233 8.88 -12.18 -28.12
N ASN A 234 7.93 -11.66 -27.35
CA ASN A 234 8.03 -10.40 -26.63
C ASN A 234 8.51 -10.56 -25.18
N ASN A 235 9.00 -11.73 -24.78
CA ASN A 235 9.63 -11.91 -23.48
C ASN A 235 11.09 -11.42 -23.53
N PRO A 236 11.43 -10.26 -22.96
CA PRO A 236 12.78 -9.69 -23.04
C PRO A 236 13.81 -10.43 -22.18
N ILE A 237 13.38 -11.38 -21.35
CA ILE A 237 14.21 -12.16 -20.42
C ILE A 237 14.04 -13.68 -20.62
N ALA A 238 13.63 -14.11 -21.83
CA ALA A 238 13.40 -15.52 -22.13
C ALA A 238 14.62 -16.41 -21.86
N GLU A 239 15.84 -15.86 -22.02
CA GLU A 239 17.11 -16.55 -21.74
C GLU A 239 17.24 -17.02 -20.27
N ASP A 240 16.60 -16.31 -19.33
CA ASP A 240 16.65 -16.65 -17.90
C ASP A 240 15.80 -17.88 -17.53
N ARG A 241 14.88 -18.30 -18.41
CA ARG A 241 14.00 -19.48 -18.24
C ARG A 241 13.38 -19.55 -16.87
N LEU A 242 12.74 -18.45 -16.43
CA LEU A 242 12.15 -18.34 -15.11
C LEU A 242 11.08 -19.41 -14.84
N ARG A 243 11.12 -20.00 -13.65
CA ARG A 243 10.21 -21.04 -13.17
C ARG A 243 9.54 -20.58 -11.89
N TYR A 244 8.28 -20.21 -11.97
CA TYR A 244 7.44 -19.88 -10.82
C TYR A 244 5.98 -20.19 -11.18
N ASP A 245 5.19 -20.48 -10.17
CA ASP A 245 3.76 -20.67 -10.35
C ASP A 245 3.04 -19.34 -10.23
N VAL A 246 2.01 -19.13 -11.04
CA VAL A 246 1.16 -17.94 -10.99
C VAL A 246 -0.26 -18.38 -10.70
N LEU A 247 -0.78 -17.96 -9.54
CA LEU A 247 -2.14 -18.23 -9.10
C LEU A 247 -2.83 -16.91 -8.71
N PHE A 248 -4.15 -16.97 -8.61
CA PHE A 248 -4.92 -15.77 -8.29
C PHE A 248 -5.23 -15.68 -6.80
N HIS A 249 -5.42 -14.48 -6.28
CA HIS A 249 -5.84 -14.27 -4.89
C HIS A 249 -7.11 -15.07 -4.55
N THR A 250 -8.00 -15.25 -5.53
CA THR A 250 -9.25 -16.02 -5.37
C THR A 250 -9.06 -17.53 -5.25
N ASP A 251 -7.92 -18.04 -5.74
CA ASP A 251 -7.67 -19.49 -5.74
C ASP A 251 -7.37 -20.03 -4.35
N LEU A 252 -6.94 -19.18 -3.42
CA LEU A 252 -6.76 -19.54 -2.01
C LEU A 252 -8.01 -20.15 -1.37
N ASN A 253 -9.20 -19.69 -1.79
CA ASN A 253 -10.48 -20.18 -1.26
C ASN A 253 -11.04 -21.39 -2.04
N ARG A 254 -10.33 -21.86 -3.07
CA ARG A 254 -10.74 -22.98 -3.91
C ARG A 254 -9.97 -24.23 -3.53
N THR A 255 -10.65 -25.37 -3.59
CA THR A 255 -10.08 -26.70 -3.32
C THR A 255 -9.93 -27.54 -4.56
N SER A 256 -10.52 -27.14 -5.68
CA SER A 256 -10.52 -27.89 -6.94
C SER A 256 -10.76 -26.96 -8.13
N GLY A 257 -10.54 -27.51 -9.31
CA GLY A 257 -10.73 -26.84 -10.60
C GLY A 257 -9.45 -26.22 -11.13
N GLU A 258 -9.46 -25.89 -12.42
CA GLU A 258 -8.30 -25.34 -13.12
C GLU A 258 -8.14 -23.83 -12.87
N SER A 259 -6.90 -23.37 -12.68
CA SER A 259 -6.53 -21.97 -12.63
C SER A 259 -5.15 -21.77 -13.27
N ASN A 260 -5.09 -20.89 -14.26
CA ASN A 260 -3.86 -20.50 -14.96
C ASN A 260 -3.01 -21.71 -15.44
N GLY A 261 -3.68 -22.78 -15.92
CA GLY A 261 -3.05 -24.01 -16.40
C GLY A 261 -2.63 -24.99 -15.30
N ASN A 262 -3.03 -24.74 -14.04
CA ASN A 262 -2.80 -25.65 -12.93
C ASN A 262 -4.12 -26.18 -12.38
N ASP A 263 -4.18 -27.48 -12.04
CA ASP A 263 -5.30 -28.02 -11.29
C ASP A 263 -5.09 -27.80 -9.79
N LEU A 264 -5.99 -27.02 -9.18
CA LEU A 264 -5.89 -26.62 -7.79
C LEU A 264 -5.99 -27.78 -6.80
N ALA A 265 -6.58 -28.93 -7.21
CA ALA A 265 -6.67 -30.11 -6.37
C ALA A 265 -5.29 -30.75 -6.09
N PHE A 266 -4.32 -30.51 -6.98
CA PHE A 266 -2.96 -31.06 -6.89
C PHE A 266 -1.89 -30.05 -6.48
N ILE A 267 -2.27 -28.80 -6.17
CA ILE A 267 -1.32 -27.80 -5.69
C ILE A 267 -0.91 -28.13 -4.25
N ASN A 268 0.37 -28.36 -4.04
CA ASN A 268 0.93 -28.45 -2.69
C ASN A 268 1.30 -27.04 -2.20
N TRP A 269 0.37 -26.40 -1.50
CA TRP A 269 0.50 -25.03 -0.99
C TRP A 269 1.60 -24.88 0.05
N GLU A 270 2.00 -25.95 0.73
CA GLU A 270 3.01 -25.95 1.78
C GLU A 270 4.45 -25.93 1.25
N ASN A 271 4.64 -26.16 -0.05
CA ASN A 271 5.95 -26.40 -0.64
C ASN A 271 6.50 -25.21 -1.43
N TYR A 272 6.22 -23.98 -0.97
CA TYR A 272 6.76 -22.77 -1.55
C TYR A 272 7.71 -22.08 -0.56
N ASP A 273 8.96 -21.85 -0.97
CA ASP A 273 9.98 -21.13 -0.19
C ASP A 273 9.80 -19.62 -0.23
N LEU A 274 9.26 -19.11 -1.34
CA LEU A 274 8.96 -17.70 -1.54
C LEU A 274 7.56 -17.50 -2.11
N VAL A 275 6.79 -16.63 -1.50
CA VAL A 275 5.52 -16.13 -2.05
C VAL A 275 5.66 -14.66 -2.38
N VAL A 276 5.41 -14.31 -3.63
CA VAL A 276 5.35 -12.92 -4.11
C VAL A 276 3.88 -12.53 -4.27
N ILE A 277 3.45 -11.53 -3.52
CA ILE A 277 2.05 -11.08 -3.52
C ILE A 277 1.99 -9.74 -4.25
N ASP A 278 1.47 -9.75 -5.47
CA ASP A 278 1.22 -8.51 -6.21
C ASP A 278 -0.11 -7.88 -5.74
N GLU A 279 -0.14 -6.55 -5.65
CA GLU A 279 -1.24 -5.78 -5.05
C GLU A 279 -1.59 -6.29 -3.64
N SER A 280 -0.58 -6.38 -2.77
CA SER A 280 -0.68 -6.96 -1.42
C SER A 280 -1.66 -6.25 -0.50
N HIS A 281 -2.06 -5.01 -0.81
CA HIS A 281 -3.11 -4.29 -0.09
C HIS A 281 -4.45 -5.05 -0.07
N ASN A 282 -4.65 -6.02 -0.97
CA ASN A 282 -5.80 -6.92 -0.95
C ASN A 282 -5.84 -7.86 0.27
N PHE A 283 -4.74 -7.99 1.01
CA PHE A 283 -4.63 -8.77 2.23
C PHE A 283 -4.61 -7.93 3.51
N ARG A 284 -5.00 -6.65 3.43
CA ARG A 284 -4.99 -5.68 4.55
C ARG A 284 -5.95 -6.00 5.70
N ASN A 285 -7.05 -6.71 5.42
CA ASN A 285 -8.13 -6.93 6.41
C ASN A 285 -7.76 -7.87 7.55
N GLY A 286 -6.67 -8.64 7.43
CA GLY A 286 -6.17 -9.51 8.48
C GLY A 286 -7.17 -10.57 8.93
N ILE A 287 -7.04 -10.96 10.20
CA ILE A 287 -7.98 -11.85 10.87
C ILE A 287 -9.21 -11.00 11.23
N GLY A 288 -10.33 -11.23 10.55
CA GLY A 288 -11.58 -10.51 10.79
C GLY A 288 -12.04 -10.66 12.25
N THR A 289 -12.55 -9.57 12.84
CA THR A 289 -13.10 -9.54 14.21
C THR A 289 -14.47 -10.24 14.35
N HIS A 290 -15.06 -10.67 13.25
CA HIS A 290 -16.35 -11.34 13.26
C HIS A 290 -16.15 -12.87 13.30
N SER A 291 -16.74 -13.49 14.30
CA SER A 291 -16.72 -14.91 14.63
C SER A 291 -17.36 -15.85 13.57
N ASN A 292 -17.35 -15.50 12.31
CA ASN A 292 -17.95 -16.30 11.25
C ASN A 292 -16.93 -17.23 10.60
N THR A 293 -17.24 -18.47 10.66
CA THR A 293 -16.55 -19.71 10.41
C THR A 293 -15.99 -19.94 8.99
N LYS A 294 -16.13 -19.02 8.04
CA LYS A 294 -15.44 -19.11 6.75
C LYS A 294 -14.15 -18.33 6.82
N GLU A 295 -13.03 -19.04 6.76
CA GLU A 295 -11.69 -18.46 6.64
C GLU A 295 -11.65 -17.50 5.43
N ASN A 296 -11.28 -16.25 5.67
CA ASN A 296 -11.05 -15.29 4.60
C ASN A 296 -9.75 -15.62 3.84
N ARG A 297 -9.52 -14.99 2.68
CA ARG A 297 -8.31 -15.20 1.87
C ARG A 297 -7.01 -14.99 2.64
N TYR A 298 -6.99 -14.03 3.55
CA TYR A 298 -5.85 -13.78 4.42
C TYR A 298 -5.56 -14.99 5.31
N MET A 299 -6.60 -15.56 5.94
CA MET A 299 -6.48 -16.73 6.80
C MET A 299 -6.06 -17.97 5.98
N GLN A 300 -6.62 -18.14 4.77
CA GLN A 300 -6.21 -19.22 3.87
C GLN A 300 -4.74 -19.14 3.50
N LEU A 301 -4.25 -17.95 3.13
CA LEU A 301 -2.83 -17.72 2.86
C LEU A 301 -1.97 -18.00 4.11
N MET A 302 -2.37 -17.47 5.25
CA MET A 302 -1.67 -17.65 6.52
C MET A 302 -1.59 -19.12 6.92
N ASN A 303 -2.70 -19.86 6.84
CA ASN A 303 -2.76 -21.22 7.32
C ASN A 303 -2.18 -22.23 6.31
N LYS A 304 -2.61 -22.18 5.03
CA LYS A 304 -2.21 -23.17 4.02
C LYS A 304 -0.79 -23.01 3.52
N VAL A 305 -0.31 -21.77 3.39
CA VAL A 305 0.95 -21.49 2.71
C VAL A 305 2.05 -21.13 3.72
N ILE A 306 1.75 -20.23 4.65
CA ILE A 306 2.78 -19.64 5.51
C ILE A 306 3.04 -20.53 6.74
N LYS A 307 2.00 -20.85 7.52
CA LYS A 307 2.17 -21.63 8.78
C LYS A 307 2.46 -23.10 8.57
N GLN A 308 1.87 -23.71 7.55
CA GLN A 308 2.10 -25.10 7.19
C GLN A 308 3.35 -25.27 6.31
N GLY A 309 3.87 -24.19 5.76
CA GLY A 309 4.97 -24.18 4.82
C GLY A 309 6.36 -24.37 5.43
N VAL A 310 7.34 -24.35 4.59
CA VAL A 310 8.78 -24.57 4.88
C VAL A 310 9.51 -23.28 5.27
N LYS A 311 9.02 -22.50 6.22
CA LYS A 311 9.48 -21.14 6.52
C LYS A 311 9.39 -20.21 5.29
N THR A 312 8.21 -20.16 4.74
CA THR A 312 7.91 -19.42 3.52
C THR A 312 8.21 -17.92 3.69
N LYS A 313 9.06 -17.39 2.84
CA LYS A 313 9.35 -15.96 2.78
C LYS A 313 8.25 -15.24 2.00
N VAL A 314 7.95 -13.98 2.36
CA VAL A 314 6.86 -13.23 1.76
C VAL A 314 7.35 -11.90 1.21
N LEU A 315 7.34 -11.77 -0.13
CA LEU A 315 7.57 -10.49 -0.81
C LEU A 315 6.23 -9.88 -1.22
N MET A 316 5.94 -8.71 -0.69
CA MET A 316 4.70 -7.98 -0.94
C MET A 316 4.96 -6.79 -1.86
N LEU A 317 4.17 -6.66 -2.93
CA LEU A 317 4.27 -5.55 -3.87
C LEU A 317 2.99 -4.71 -3.76
N SER A 318 3.12 -3.44 -3.42
CA SER A 318 2.00 -2.50 -3.41
C SER A 318 2.51 -1.07 -3.55
N ALA A 319 1.83 -0.26 -4.37
CA ALA A 319 2.12 1.18 -4.41
C ALA A 319 1.50 1.93 -3.22
N THR A 320 0.51 1.33 -2.56
CA THR A 320 -0.27 1.92 -1.46
C THR A 320 -0.45 0.91 -0.33
N PRO A 321 0.63 0.54 0.40
CA PRO A 321 0.55 -0.47 1.46
C PRO A 321 -0.32 -0.03 2.64
N VAL A 322 -0.44 1.28 2.85
CA VAL A 322 -1.38 1.91 3.79
C VAL A 322 -2.50 2.55 2.98
N ASN A 323 -3.73 2.15 3.24
CA ASN A 323 -4.88 2.73 2.56
C ASN A 323 -5.60 3.73 3.49
N ASN A 324 -6.23 3.24 4.55
CA ASN A 324 -7.00 4.08 5.47
C ASN A 324 -6.49 4.01 6.91
N ARG A 325 -5.73 2.97 7.28
CA ARG A 325 -5.30 2.72 8.65
C ARG A 325 -3.90 2.10 8.68
N PHE A 326 -3.11 2.40 9.67
CA PHE A 326 -1.83 1.74 9.88
C PHE A 326 -1.96 0.25 10.22
N ILE A 327 -3.11 -0.15 10.78
CA ILE A 327 -3.42 -1.57 11.00
C ILE A 327 -3.42 -2.38 9.69
N ASP A 328 -3.73 -1.74 8.56
CA ASP A 328 -3.70 -2.38 7.23
C ASP A 328 -2.28 -2.85 6.89
N LEU A 329 -1.29 -2.03 7.21
CA LEU A 329 0.13 -2.35 7.03
C LEU A 329 0.59 -3.44 8.00
N ARG A 330 0.21 -3.34 9.29
CA ARG A 330 0.50 -4.37 10.29
C ARG A 330 -0.01 -5.74 9.84
N ASN A 331 -1.24 -5.81 9.34
CA ASN A 331 -1.83 -7.07 8.89
C ASN A 331 -1.06 -7.66 7.71
N GLN A 332 -0.62 -6.84 6.77
CA GLN A 332 0.24 -7.32 5.68
C GLN A 332 1.58 -7.83 6.23
N LEU A 333 2.23 -7.09 7.12
CA LEU A 333 3.49 -7.51 7.73
C LEU A 333 3.35 -8.79 8.58
N ALA A 334 2.18 -9.02 9.18
CA ALA A 334 1.92 -10.22 9.96
C ALA A 334 2.07 -11.52 9.15
N LEU A 335 1.96 -11.46 7.82
CA LEU A 335 2.27 -12.58 6.95
C LEU A 335 3.75 -12.99 7.05
N ALA A 336 4.67 -12.06 7.27
CA ALA A 336 6.10 -12.32 7.37
C ALA A 336 6.51 -13.05 8.65
N TYR A 337 5.81 -12.81 9.75
CA TYR A 337 6.10 -13.37 11.07
C TYR A 337 5.02 -14.34 11.57
N GLU A 338 4.22 -14.91 10.65
CA GLU A 338 3.20 -15.94 10.93
C GLU A 338 2.11 -15.47 11.90
N GLY A 339 1.94 -14.16 12.04
CA GLY A 339 1.01 -13.54 13.00
C GLY A 339 1.47 -13.62 14.47
N VAL A 340 2.70 -14.07 14.73
CA VAL A 340 3.29 -14.19 16.08
C VAL A 340 4.35 -13.10 16.25
N SER A 341 4.02 -12.00 16.93
CA SER A 341 4.90 -10.83 17.05
C SER A 341 6.29 -11.16 17.61
N LYS A 342 6.41 -12.14 18.50
CA LYS A 342 7.70 -12.58 19.05
C LYS A 342 8.70 -13.00 17.95
N ASN A 343 8.22 -13.56 16.83
CA ASN A 343 9.09 -14.02 15.74
C ASN A 343 9.86 -12.87 15.06
N ILE A 344 9.36 -11.66 15.14
CA ILE A 344 9.98 -10.48 14.55
C ILE A 344 10.54 -9.52 15.61
N ASP A 345 9.89 -9.40 16.78
CA ASP A 345 10.32 -8.48 17.86
C ASP A 345 11.76 -8.74 18.31
N GLU A 346 12.21 -10.00 18.32
CA GLU A 346 13.59 -10.38 18.65
C GLU A 346 14.62 -9.90 17.61
N GLN A 347 14.18 -9.70 16.36
CA GLN A 347 15.01 -9.28 15.23
C GLN A 347 15.01 -7.76 15.03
N LEU A 348 13.94 -7.10 15.51
CA LEU A 348 13.82 -5.65 15.49
C LEU A 348 14.59 -5.04 16.65
N LYS A 349 15.29 -3.94 16.40
CA LYS A 349 16.01 -3.18 17.45
C LYS A 349 15.08 -2.18 18.17
N THR A 350 13.77 -2.47 18.26
CA THR A 350 12.75 -1.59 18.84
C THR A 350 12.59 -1.83 20.33
N LYS A 351 12.16 -0.80 21.09
CA LYS A 351 11.89 -0.91 22.52
C LYS A 351 10.55 -1.56 22.82
N ASN A 352 9.59 -1.36 21.92
CA ASN A 352 8.22 -1.84 22.06
C ASN A 352 7.97 -3.00 21.08
N SER A 353 6.97 -3.83 21.37
CA SER A 353 6.52 -4.86 20.44
C SER A 353 5.92 -4.23 19.18
N ILE A 354 6.00 -4.95 18.05
CA ILE A 354 5.41 -4.49 16.78
C ILE A 354 3.92 -4.15 16.94
N ASP A 355 3.19 -4.90 17.74
CA ASP A 355 1.77 -4.67 18.02
C ASP A 355 1.52 -3.37 18.76
N ASP A 356 2.34 -3.04 19.75
CA ASP A 356 2.27 -1.79 20.50
C ASP A 356 2.63 -0.58 19.63
N ILE A 357 3.65 -0.73 18.81
CA ILE A 357 4.10 0.30 17.87
C ILE A 357 2.97 0.68 16.92
N PHE A 358 2.32 -0.30 16.29
CA PHE A 358 1.22 -0.03 15.37
C PHE A 358 -0.04 0.50 16.07
N ARG A 359 -0.31 0.09 17.32
CA ARG A 359 -1.41 0.64 18.12
C ARG A 359 -1.17 2.12 18.43
N GLN A 360 0.04 2.48 18.83
CA GLN A 360 0.43 3.89 19.07
C GLN A 360 0.35 4.71 17.80
N ALA A 361 0.85 4.20 16.66
CA ALA A 361 0.77 4.86 15.37
C ALA A 361 -0.68 5.10 14.93
N GLN A 362 -1.57 4.10 15.10
CA GLN A 362 -2.98 4.27 14.80
C GLN A 362 -3.65 5.32 15.69
N THR A 363 -3.29 5.37 16.97
CA THR A 363 -3.80 6.38 17.90
C THR A 363 -3.34 7.79 17.47
N ALA A 364 -2.08 7.94 17.06
CA ALA A 364 -1.53 9.18 16.53
C ALA A 364 -2.26 9.61 15.25
N PHE A 365 -2.51 8.68 14.33
CA PHE A 365 -3.26 8.94 13.10
C PHE A 365 -4.70 9.39 13.37
N ASN A 366 -5.38 8.74 14.30
CA ASN A 366 -6.75 9.10 14.68
C ASN A 366 -6.80 10.52 15.27
N LYS A 367 -5.84 10.88 16.13
CA LYS A 367 -5.72 12.25 16.67
C LYS A 367 -5.47 13.25 15.54
N TRP A 368 -4.53 12.97 14.66
CA TRP A 368 -4.21 13.81 13.51
C TRP A 368 -5.44 14.01 12.59
N SER A 369 -6.21 12.96 12.35
CA SER A 369 -7.40 13.03 11.49
C SER A 369 -8.54 13.91 12.06
N GLN A 370 -8.51 14.17 13.36
CA GLN A 370 -9.47 15.06 14.07
C GLN A 370 -9.02 16.52 14.11
N LEU A 371 -7.78 16.83 13.72
CA LEU A 371 -7.29 18.20 13.67
C LEU A 371 -8.04 19.02 12.60
N PRO A 372 -8.08 20.35 12.73
CA PRO A 372 -8.54 21.24 11.68
C PRO A 372 -7.77 21.00 10.37
N THR A 373 -8.44 21.24 9.24
CA THR A 373 -7.86 20.95 7.90
C THR A 373 -6.51 21.65 7.67
N GLU A 374 -6.33 22.83 8.23
CA GLU A 374 -5.11 23.64 8.13
C GLU A 374 -3.93 23.03 8.87
N GLU A 375 -4.18 22.31 9.97
CA GLU A 375 -3.16 21.65 10.80
C GLU A 375 -2.87 20.21 10.35
N ARG A 376 -3.69 19.65 9.47
CA ARG A 376 -3.52 18.29 8.94
C ARG A 376 -2.43 18.22 7.88
N THR A 377 -1.21 18.50 8.26
CA THR A 377 -0.04 18.39 7.38
C THR A 377 0.68 17.04 7.59
N THR A 378 1.48 16.65 6.60
CA THR A 378 2.36 15.47 6.72
C THR A 378 3.35 15.63 7.86
N GLU A 379 3.88 16.83 8.05
CA GLU A 379 4.85 17.17 9.10
C GLU A 379 4.25 16.96 10.49
N THR A 380 3.00 17.41 10.69
CA THR A 380 2.29 17.23 11.95
C THR A 380 2.09 15.75 12.26
N LEU A 381 1.71 14.94 11.25
CA LEU A 381 1.57 13.49 11.43
C LEU A 381 2.91 12.82 11.77
N LEU A 382 3.97 13.14 11.03
CA LEU A 382 5.31 12.58 11.27
C LEU A 382 5.83 12.91 12.67
N GLY A 383 5.54 14.11 13.17
CA GLY A 383 5.89 14.52 14.53
C GLY A 383 5.14 13.76 15.65
N MET A 384 3.99 13.16 15.34
CA MET A 384 3.20 12.36 16.27
C MET A 384 3.59 10.88 16.30
N LEU A 385 4.34 10.40 15.29
CA LEU A 385 4.74 9.00 15.18
C LEU A 385 6.02 8.74 15.98
N SER A 386 6.11 7.55 16.58
CA SER A 386 7.28 7.15 17.36
C SER A 386 8.47 6.79 16.47
N PHE A 387 9.67 6.92 17.00
CA PHE A 387 10.89 6.47 16.32
C PHE A 387 10.84 4.97 15.99
N ASP A 388 10.38 4.13 16.94
CA ASP A 388 10.23 2.69 16.74
C ASP A 388 9.36 2.36 15.51
N PHE A 389 8.35 3.18 15.20
CA PHE A 389 7.52 2.99 14.00
C PHE A 389 8.34 3.15 12.71
N PHE A 390 9.20 4.16 12.64
CA PHE A 390 10.08 4.35 11.48
C PHE A 390 11.13 3.25 11.36
N GLU A 391 11.66 2.76 12.49
CA GLU A 391 12.60 1.65 12.52
C GLU A 391 11.98 0.35 11.98
N VAL A 392 10.74 0.06 12.37
CA VAL A 392 9.98 -1.07 11.79
C VAL A 392 9.80 -0.89 10.29
N LEU A 393 9.35 0.30 9.84
CA LEU A 393 9.17 0.55 8.41
C LEU A 393 10.47 0.36 7.64
N ASP A 394 11.56 0.92 8.12
CA ASP A 394 12.85 0.79 7.46
C ASP A 394 13.33 -0.66 7.40
N SER A 395 13.09 -1.44 8.46
CA SER A 395 13.47 -2.85 8.52
C SER A 395 12.75 -3.74 7.50
N VAL A 396 11.46 -3.50 7.23
CA VAL A 396 10.61 -4.42 6.45
C VAL A 396 10.03 -3.82 5.18
N THR A 397 10.31 -2.55 4.85
CA THR A 397 9.80 -1.92 3.65
C THR A 397 10.89 -1.30 2.79
N ILE A 398 10.62 -1.19 1.50
CA ILE A 398 11.39 -0.38 0.54
C ILE A 398 10.39 0.50 -0.19
N ALA A 399 10.50 1.81 -0.02
CA ALA A 399 9.58 2.77 -0.59
C ALA A 399 10.35 3.94 -1.21
N ARG A 400 10.24 4.11 -2.52
CA ARG A 400 10.92 5.18 -3.23
C ARG A 400 9.94 5.91 -4.14
N SER A 401 10.10 7.23 -4.20
CA SER A 401 9.36 8.09 -5.11
C SER A 401 10.23 8.46 -6.31
N ARG A 402 9.59 8.92 -7.39
CA ARG A 402 10.32 9.45 -8.56
C ARG A 402 11.26 10.59 -8.18
N LYS A 403 10.85 11.48 -7.27
CA LYS A 403 11.70 12.56 -6.75
C LYS A 403 12.94 12.03 -6.04
N HIS A 404 12.76 10.96 -5.25
CA HIS A 404 13.88 10.29 -4.58
C HIS A 404 14.87 9.76 -5.59
N ILE A 405 14.39 9.05 -6.64
CA ILE A 405 15.26 8.50 -7.67
C ILE A 405 16.01 9.60 -8.42
N GLN A 406 15.34 10.66 -8.83
CA GLN A 406 15.97 11.80 -9.49
C GLN A 406 17.08 12.48 -8.65
N LYS A 407 16.93 12.46 -7.34
CA LYS A 407 17.85 13.14 -6.42
C LYS A 407 19.10 12.30 -6.12
N TYR A 408 18.94 10.98 -6.00
CA TYR A 408 19.97 10.11 -5.43
C TYR A 408 20.57 9.10 -6.40
N TYR A 409 20.01 8.95 -7.61
CA TYR A 409 20.51 8.01 -8.62
C TYR A 409 20.87 8.73 -9.92
N ASP A 410 21.83 8.17 -10.65
CA ASP A 410 22.10 8.62 -12.01
C ASP A 410 20.91 8.24 -12.91
N THR A 411 20.28 9.27 -13.49
CA THR A 411 19.09 9.10 -14.32
C THR A 411 19.38 9.11 -15.81
N LYS A 412 20.68 9.04 -16.23
CA LYS A 412 21.05 9.07 -17.66
C LYS A 412 20.37 7.97 -18.46
N ASP A 413 20.30 6.76 -17.89
CA ASP A 413 19.69 5.61 -18.55
C ASP A 413 18.15 5.60 -18.44
N ILE A 414 17.60 6.29 -17.45
CA ILE A 414 16.15 6.36 -17.19
C ILE A 414 15.51 7.50 -17.98
N GLY A 415 16.30 8.55 -18.29
CA GLY A 415 15.80 9.81 -18.80
C GLY A 415 15.13 10.69 -17.74
N THR A 416 14.48 11.74 -18.20
CA THR A 416 13.78 12.67 -17.32
C THR A 416 12.34 12.22 -17.08
N PHE A 417 11.94 12.10 -15.82
CA PHE A 417 10.53 11.87 -15.50
C PHE A 417 9.69 13.09 -15.91
N PRO A 418 8.54 12.91 -16.55
CA PRO A 418 7.69 14.01 -16.95
C PRO A 418 7.20 14.80 -15.72
N LYS A 419 7.18 16.14 -15.86
CA LYS A 419 6.67 17.02 -14.82
C LYS A 419 5.16 16.75 -14.61
N ARG A 420 4.78 16.49 -13.37
CA ARG A 420 3.39 16.31 -12.99
C ARG A 420 2.76 17.68 -12.75
N LEU A 421 1.73 18.01 -13.50
CA LEU A 421 0.93 19.21 -13.25
C LEU A 421 -0.06 18.95 -12.11
N HIS A 422 -0.54 20.02 -11.49
CA HIS A 422 -1.60 19.92 -10.49
C HIS A 422 -2.89 19.39 -11.15
N PRO A 423 -3.63 18.48 -10.49
CA PRO A 423 -4.92 18.05 -10.98
C PRO A 423 -5.90 19.24 -10.98
N ILE A 424 -6.75 19.29 -12.02
CA ILE A 424 -7.82 20.26 -12.12
C ILE A 424 -9.12 19.52 -11.85
N SER A 425 -9.84 19.91 -10.80
CA SER A 425 -11.18 19.40 -10.51
C SER A 425 -12.19 20.28 -11.21
N ILE A 426 -13.09 19.65 -11.98
CA ILE A 426 -14.12 20.35 -12.74
C ILE A 426 -15.46 19.79 -12.29
N GLN A 427 -16.32 20.67 -11.84
CA GLN A 427 -17.70 20.36 -11.51
C GLN A 427 -18.60 20.91 -12.63
N THR A 428 -19.37 20.04 -13.25
CA THR A 428 -20.34 20.39 -14.27
C THR A 428 -21.75 20.16 -13.76
N PRO A 429 -22.77 20.93 -14.20
CA PRO A 429 -24.16 20.55 -14.00
C PRO A 429 -24.46 19.24 -14.75
N LEU A 430 -25.62 18.65 -14.58
CA LEU A 430 -26.01 17.44 -15.32
C LEU A 430 -26.27 17.73 -16.78
N THR A 431 -26.89 18.88 -17.07
CA THR A 431 -27.25 19.32 -18.43
C THR A 431 -27.02 20.82 -18.58
N GLU A 432 -26.77 21.27 -19.80
CA GLU A 432 -26.68 22.70 -20.16
C GLU A 432 -28.06 23.31 -20.51
N CYS A 433 -29.11 22.49 -20.59
CA CYS A 433 -30.46 22.97 -20.81
C CYS A 433 -30.99 23.68 -19.56
N GLU A 434 -31.78 24.74 -19.75
CA GLU A 434 -32.45 25.49 -18.66
C GLU A 434 -33.49 24.65 -17.88
N ASN A 435 -33.57 23.34 -18.15
CA ASN A 435 -34.43 22.42 -17.45
C ASN A 435 -33.89 22.17 -16.04
N GLU A 436 -34.81 22.17 -15.09
CA GLU A 436 -34.59 22.12 -13.65
C GLU A 436 -33.93 20.83 -13.07
N THR A 437 -33.45 19.92 -13.92
CA THR A 437 -32.85 18.65 -13.44
C THR A 437 -31.45 18.88 -12.86
N THR A 438 -31.38 18.86 -11.53
CA THR A 438 -30.14 19.07 -10.77
C THR A 438 -29.73 17.79 -10.04
N PHE A 439 -28.47 17.72 -9.61
CA PHE A 439 -28.01 16.64 -8.71
C PHE A 439 -28.82 16.56 -7.45
N ASN A 440 -29.25 17.70 -6.86
CA ASN A 440 -30.01 17.73 -5.62
C ASN A 440 -31.40 17.11 -5.82
N LEU A 441 -32.08 17.43 -6.90
CA LEU A 441 -33.41 16.87 -7.20
C LEU A 441 -33.35 15.34 -7.34
N ILE A 442 -32.34 14.81 -8.09
CA ILE A 442 -32.16 13.37 -8.21
C ILE A 442 -31.80 12.74 -6.84
N PHE A 443 -31.01 13.44 -6.03
CA PHE A 443 -30.63 12.96 -4.71
C PHE A 443 -31.86 12.86 -3.77
N GLU A 444 -32.72 13.86 -3.76
CA GLU A 444 -33.97 13.86 -2.98
C GLU A 444 -34.90 12.69 -3.38
N GLU A 445 -35.03 12.42 -4.67
CA GLU A 445 -35.78 11.25 -5.16
C GLU A 445 -35.12 9.93 -4.76
N LEU A 446 -33.78 9.83 -4.81
CA LEU A 446 -33.07 8.64 -4.36
C LEU A 446 -33.14 8.39 -2.86
N GLU A 447 -33.27 9.42 -2.03
CA GLU A 447 -33.50 9.27 -0.59
C GLU A 447 -34.85 8.60 -0.27
N ASN A 448 -35.86 8.83 -1.10
CA ASN A 448 -37.18 8.22 -0.96
C ASN A 448 -37.22 6.75 -1.43
N LEU A 449 -36.20 6.30 -2.20
CA LEU A 449 -36.13 4.96 -2.78
C LEU A 449 -35.74 3.93 -1.70
N LYS A 450 -36.67 3.03 -1.40
CA LYS A 450 -36.46 2.02 -0.36
C LYS A 450 -35.65 0.82 -0.84
N LEU A 451 -35.63 0.54 -2.15
CA LEU A 451 -34.99 -0.62 -2.75
C LEU A 451 -35.43 -1.95 -2.10
N THR A 452 -36.72 -2.09 -1.88
CA THR A 452 -37.34 -3.20 -1.14
C THR A 452 -37.16 -4.56 -1.81
N VAL A 453 -36.90 -4.56 -3.11
CA VAL A 453 -36.57 -5.75 -3.89
C VAL A 453 -35.30 -6.45 -3.36
N TYR A 454 -34.38 -5.72 -2.72
CA TYR A 454 -33.13 -6.26 -2.15
C TYR A 454 -33.24 -6.70 -0.70
N VAL A 455 -34.38 -6.50 -0.05
CA VAL A 455 -34.58 -6.80 1.37
C VAL A 455 -35.88 -7.59 1.63
N PRO A 456 -36.17 -8.66 0.89
CA PRO A 456 -37.39 -9.44 1.06
C PRO A 456 -37.51 -10.06 2.46
N SER A 457 -36.41 -10.39 3.11
CA SER A 457 -36.42 -10.95 4.48
C SER A 457 -37.04 -10.03 5.53
N LEU A 458 -37.12 -8.71 5.27
CA LEU A 458 -37.81 -7.77 6.17
C LEU A 458 -39.31 -8.06 6.26
N PHE A 459 -39.88 -8.63 5.22
CA PHE A 459 -41.32 -8.90 5.10
C PHE A 459 -41.69 -10.34 5.53
N ILE A 460 -40.74 -11.18 5.95
CA ILE A 460 -41.03 -12.50 6.51
C ILE A 460 -41.71 -12.35 7.86
N HIS A 461 -42.82 -13.08 8.05
CA HIS A 461 -43.52 -13.09 9.33
C HIS A 461 -42.60 -13.52 10.48
N PRO A 462 -42.61 -12.83 11.63
CA PRO A 462 -41.68 -13.14 12.73
C PRO A 462 -41.71 -14.63 13.17
N SER A 463 -42.85 -15.28 13.10
CA SER A 463 -43.03 -16.70 13.43
C SER A 463 -42.34 -17.65 12.41
N LYS A 464 -41.99 -17.17 11.26
CA LYS A 464 -41.40 -17.97 10.17
C LYS A 464 -39.93 -17.70 9.94
N ARG A 465 -39.35 -16.66 10.56
CA ARG A 465 -37.96 -16.25 10.37
C ARG A 465 -36.97 -17.35 10.69
N ALA A 466 -37.19 -18.13 11.73
CA ALA A 466 -36.36 -19.23 12.14
C ALA A 466 -36.16 -20.31 11.03
N LYS A 467 -37.10 -20.44 10.09
CA LYS A 467 -36.99 -21.35 8.92
C LYS A 467 -35.89 -20.92 7.95
N TYR A 468 -35.60 -19.63 7.89
CA TYR A 468 -34.66 -19.02 6.93
C TYR A 468 -33.33 -18.62 7.56
N GLU A 469 -33.17 -18.79 8.88
CA GLU A 469 -31.95 -18.49 9.63
C GLU A 469 -31.03 -19.69 9.79
N ILE A 470 -31.49 -20.90 9.40
CA ILE A 470 -30.72 -22.15 9.51
C ILE A 470 -29.97 -22.39 8.21
N ASP A 471 -28.65 -22.30 8.26
CA ASP A 471 -27.78 -22.76 7.18
C ASP A 471 -27.62 -24.29 7.27
N ASP A 472 -27.75 -25.03 6.17
CA ASP A 472 -27.58 -26.50 6.06
C ASP A 472 -26.26 -27.04 6.62
N SER A 473 -25.33 -26.15 6.99
CA SER A 473 -24.01 -26.48 7.53
C SER A 473 -23.90 -26.49 9.05
N GLY A 474 -24.99 -26.23 9.80
CA GLY A 474 -25.02 -26.36 11.27
C GLY A 474 -24.12 -25.39 12.06
N SER A 475 -23.50 -24.40 11.43
CA SER A 475 -22.66 -23.41 12.08
C SER A 475 -23.32 -22.03 12.04
N GLY A 476 -23.64 -21.51 13.19
CA GLY A 476 -24.23 -20.24 13.61
C GLY A 476 -24.69 -19.31 12.50
N GLY A 477 -26.00 -19.08 12.40
CA GLY A 477 -26.69 -18.36 11.36
C GLY A 477 -26.07 -16.99 11.05
N PHE A 478 -25.69 -16.83 9.83
CA PHE A 478 -25.36 -15.51 9.26
C PHE A 478 -26.69 -14.74 9.16
N ASP A 479 -26.75 -13.57 9.76
CA ASP A 479 -27.92 -12.70 9.66
C ASP A 479 -28.20 -12.32 8.20
N GLN A 480 -29.10 -13.04 7.55
CA GLN A 480 -29.52 -12.79 6.17
C GLN A 480 -30.09 -11.38 6.03
N MET A 481 -30.83 -10.92 7.00
CA MET A 481 -31.42 -9.58 7.02
C MET A 481 -30.32 -8.50 7.07
N GLY A 482 -29.26 -8.72 7.84
CA GLY A 482 -28.10 -7.82 7.86
C GLY A 482 -27.37 -7.73 6.51
N ARG A 483 -27.29 -8.85 5.77
CA ARG A 483 -26.72 -8.88 4.41
C ARG A 483 -27.59 -8.11 3.42
N GLU A 484 -28.87 -8.35 3.40
CA GLU A 484 -29.81 -7.67 2.50
C GLU A 484 -29.80 -6.16 2.73
N LEU A 485 -29.75 -5.72 4.00
CA LEU A 485 -29.59 -4.32 4.38
C LEU A 485 -28.23 -3.76 3.88
N GLY A 486 -27.17 -4.56 3.95
CA GLY A 486 -25.87 -4.21 3.39
C GLY A 486 -25.93 -4.01 1.87
N ILE A 487 -26.56 -4.95 1.14
CA ILE A 487 -26.76 -4.87 -0.31
C ILE A 487 -27.57 -3.62 -0.67
N ARG A 488 -28.66 -3.35 0.02
CA ARG A 488 -29.48 -2.15 -0.20
C ARG A 488 -28.65 -0.86 -0.08
N ARG A 489 -27.84 -0.75 0.98
CA ARG A 489 -26.94 0.42 1.16
C ARG A 489 -25.92 0.55 0.05
N LEU A 490 -25.33 -0.56 -0.37
CA LEU A 490 -24.36 -0.59 -1.49
C LEU A 490 -25.02 -0.17 -2.78
N MET A 491 -26.26 -0.60 -3.06
CA MET A 491 -26.99 -0.21 -4.27
C MET A 491 -27.30 1.28 -4.29
N ALA A 492 -27.73 1.86 -3.16
CA ALA A 492 -27.94 3.31 -3.06
C ALA A 492 -26.65 4.10 -3.35
N ILE A 493 -25.54 3.72 -2.73
CA ILE A 493 -24.22 4.35 -3.01
C ILE A 493 -23.81 4.17 -4.46
N ASN A 494 -24.07 3.01 -5.05
CA ASN A 494 -23.72 2.72 -6.40
C ASN A 494 -24.52 3.55 -7.42
N LEU A 495 -25.80 3.76 -7.19
CA LEU A 495 -26.62 4.66 -8.02
C LEU A 495 -26.01 6.07 -8.04
N LEU A 496 -25.62 6.61 -6.89
CA LEU A 496 -24.94 7.91 -6.81
C LEU A 496 -23.60 7.93 -7.56
N LYS A 497 -22.77 6.91 -7.39
CA LYS A 497 -21.48 6.78 -8.10
C LYS A 497 -21.67 6.69 -9.61
N ARG A 498 -22.71 6.03 -10.06
CA ARG A 498 -23.04 5.93 -11.48
C ARG A 498 -23.51 7.27 -12.07
N LEU A 499 -24.33 7.99 -11.32
CA LEU A 499 -24.73 9.35 -11.68
C LEU A 499 -23.51 10.29 -11.77
N GLU A 500 -22.61 10.19 -10.77
CA GLU A 500 -21.34 10.92 -10.78
C GLU A 500 -20.47 10.54 -11.99
N SER A 501 -20.48 9.28 -12.42
CA SER A 501 -19.70 8.82 -13.56
C SER A 501 -20.27 9.34 -14.88
N SER A 502 -21.54 9.06 -15.20
CA SER A 502 -22.27 9.61 -16.34
C SER A 502 -23.78 9.42 -16.17
N VAL A 503 -24.57 10.34 -16.71
CA VAL A 503 -26.03 10.22 -16.77
C VAL A 503 -26.45 8.96 -17.53
N TYR A 504 -25.73 8.60 -18.58
CA TYR A 504 -25.96 7.37 -19.33
C TYR A 504 -25.83 6.10 -18.49
N SER A 505 -24.75 5.96 -17.72
CA SER A 505 -24.55 4.81 -16.84
C SER A 505 -25.59 4.74 -15.72
N PHE A 506 -26.02 5.89 -15.20
CA PHE A 506 -27.10 5.99 -14.25
C PHE A 506 -28.43 5.54 -14.85
N ARG A 507 -28.78 6.05 -16.03
CA ARG A 507 -29.99 5.66 -16.79
C ARG A 507 -30.08 4.16 -16.98
N LEU A 508 -29.02 3.52 -17.49
CA LEU A 508 -28.99 2.08 -17.68
C LEU A 508 -29.22 1.31 -16.36
N THR A 509 -28.69 1.82 -15.27
CA THR A 509 -28.85 1.17 -13.96
C THR A 509 -30.26 1.32 -13.41
N ILE A 510 -30.86 2.52 -13.53
CA ILE A 510 -32.26 2.75 -13.17
C ILE A 510 -33.16 1.81 -13.98
N GLN A 511 -32.97 1.70 -15.29
CA GLN A 511 -33.77 0.80 -16.15
C GLN A 511 -33.62 -0.68 -15.74
N ARG A 512 -32.42 -1.13 -15.41
CA ARG A 512 -32.18 -2.49 -14.92
C ARG A 512 -32.88 -2.75 -13.58
N VAL A 513 -32.74 -1.82 -12.62
CA VAL A 513 -33.40 -1.95 -11.30
C VAL A 513 -34.91 -1.91 -11.46
N LYS A 514 -35.45 -1.02 -12.30
CA LYS A 514 -36.89 -0.92 -12.59
C LYS A 514 -37.43 -2.20 -13.22
N ALA A 515 -36.73 -2.76 -14.22
CA ALA A 515 -37.12 -4.02 -14.86
C ALA A 515 -37.20 -5.16 -13.82
N TYR A 516 -36.29 -5.17 -12.90
CA TYR A 516 -36.20 -6.13 -11.82
C TYR A 516 -37.35 -6.00 -10.79
N VAL A 517 -37.64 -4.76 -10.37
CA VAL A 517 -38.80 -4.46 -9.52
C VAL A 517 -40.09 -4.88 -10.22
N ASN A 518 -40.25 -4.57 -11.52
CA ASN A 518 -41.42 -4.93 -12.31
C ASN A 518 -41.61 -6.45 -12.45
N GLN A 519 -40.52 -7.18 -12.66
CA GLN A 519 -40.55 -8.64 -12.69
C GLN A 519 -41.02 -9.21 -11.34
N THR A 520 -40.52 -8.66 -10.23
CA THR A 520 -40.91 -9.08 -8.90
C THR A 520 -42.37 -8.77 -8.62
N ILE A 521 -42.86 -7.58 -9.00
CA ILE A 521 -44.27 -7.20 -8.87
C ILE A 521 -45.16 -8.23 -9.58
N LYS A 522 -44.81 -8.58 -10.85
CA LYS A 522 -45.60 -9.56 -11.63
C LYS A 522 -45.67 -10.92 -10.93
N ILE A 523 -44.56 -11.44 -10.39
CA ILE A 523 -44.53 -12.72 -9.67
C ILE A 523 -45.43 -12.67 -8.45
N VAL A 524 -45.41 -11.57 -7.66
CA VAL A 524 -46.24 -11.42 -6.47
C VAL A 524 -47.73 -11.26 -6.81
N GLU A 525 -48.03 -10.53 -7.90
CA GLU A 525 -49.44 -10.37 -8.39
C GLU A 525 -50.01 -11.68 -8.93
N GLU A 526 -49.21 -12.47 -9.69
CA GLU A 526 -49.60 -13.79 -10.12
C GLU A 526 -49.88 -14.75 -8.96
N PHE A 527 -49.03 -14.70 -7.92
CA PHE A 527 -49.29 -15.46 -6.71
C PHE A 527 -50.56 -15.02 -5.99
N GLN A 528 -50.80 -13.72 -5.90
CA GLN A 528 -52.04 -13.18 -5.29
C GLN A 528 -53.28 -13.65 -6.03
N ASN A 529 -53.26 -13.74 -7.34
CA ASN A 529 -54.40 -14.09 -8.18
C ASN A 529 -54.68 -15.59 -8.27
N HIS A 530 -53.63 -16.44 -8.30
CA HIS A 530 -53.78 -17.85 -8.63
C HIS A 530 -53.26 -18.80 -7.51
N LYS A 531 -52.59 -18.31 -6.45
CA LYS A 531 -51.89 -19.07 -5.41
C LYS A 531 -51.00 -20.20 -5.94
N ASN A 532 -50.65 -20.14 -7.21
CA ASN A 532 -49.72 -21.08 -7.89
C ASN A 532 -48.32 -20.46 -7.91
N ASN A 533 -47.33 -21.30 -7.58
CA ASN A 533 -45.93 -20.91 -7.54
C ASN A 533 -45.54 -19.98 -6.37
N SER A 534 -45.58 -20.50 -5.16
CA SER A 534 -45.33 -19.75 -3.92
C SER A 534 -43.81 -19.43 -3.67
N GLN A 535 -42.89 -19.98 -4.46
CA GLN A 535 -41.45 -19.85 -4.21
C GLN A 535 -40.79 -18.83 -5.09
N ILE A 536 -40.17 -17.83 -4.46
CA ILE A 536 -39.28 -16.90 -5.15
C ILE A 536 -37.84 -17.42 -4.97
N ASN A 537 -37.18 -17.70 -6.10
CA ASN A 537 -35.79 -18.05 -6.10
C ASN A 537 -34.93 -16.78 -6.23
N MET A 538 -34.12 -16.47 -5.23
CA MET A 538 -33.20 -15.34 -5.25
C MET A 538 -32.16 -15.45 -6.37
N LYS A 539 -32.02 -16.63 -7.04
CA LYS A 539 -31.21 -16.76 -8.25
C LYS A 539 -31.82 -16.05 -9.47
N ASP A 540 -33.14 -16.06 -9.56
CA ASP A 540 -33.86 -15.38 -10.66
C ASP A 540 -33.85 -13.87 -10.44
N LEU A 541 -33.48 -13.48 -9.24
CA LEU A 541 -33.30 -12.12 -8.77
C LEU A 541 -31.79 -11.72 -8.72
N SER A 542 -30.87 -12.55 -9.22
CA SER A 542 -29.46 -12.19 -9.27
C SER A 542 -29.23 -11.17 -10.37
N PHE A 543 -28.77 -10.03 -9.97
CA PHE A 543 -28.17 -9.07 -10.88
C PHE A 543 -26.91 -9.69 -11.47
N ASP A 544 -26.88 -9.97 -12.75
CA ASP A 544 -25.63 -10.09 -13.50
C ASP A 544 -25.01 -8.70 -13.59
N ALA A 545 -24.51 -8.24 -12.45
CA ALA A 545 -23.75 -7.05 -12.40
C ALA A 545 -22.36 -7.38 -12.89
N ASP A 546 -22.00 -6.90 -14.05
CA ASP A 546 -20.64 -6.60 -14.47
C ASP A 546 -20.03 -5.54 -13.53
N TYR A 547 -20.06 -5.83 -12.23
CA TYR A 547 -19.48 -4.98 -11.21
C TYR A 547 -18.03 -5.37 -11.02
N ASP A 548 -17.17 -4.57 -11.58
CA ASP A 548 -15.75 -4.54 -11.26
C ASP A 548 -15.58 -3.92 -9.86
N PHE A 549 -15.99 -4.66 -8.82
CA PHE A 549 -15.68 -4.29 -7.45
C PHE A 549 -14.28 -4.81 -7.13
N ASP A 550 -13.32 -3.91 -7.14
CA ASP A 550 -11.98 -4.13 -6.59
C ASP A 550 -12.03 -4.36 -5.06
N ASP A 551 -13.20 -4.18 -4.42
CA ASP A 551 -13.40 -4.36 -3.00
C ASP A 551 -13.91 -5.78 -2.71
N GLN A 552 -13.02 -6.61 -2.16
CA GLN A 552 -13.22 -8.06 -1.86
C GLN A 552 -14.48 -8.35 -1.01
N ASN A 553 -14.89 -7.40 -0.16
CA ASN A 553 -16.07 -7.55 0.70
C ASN A 553 -17.38 -7.56 -0.10
N THR A 554 -17.43 -6.91 -1.25
CA THR A 554 -18.64 -6.79 -2.06
C THR A 554 -18.90 -8.02 -2.91
N THR A 555 -17.87 -8.60 -3.51
CA THR A 555 -18.00 -9.80 -4.35
C THR A 555 -18.51 -11.02 -3.54
N ASP A 556 -18.02 -11.14 -2.31
CA ASP A 556 -18.44 -12.24 -1.41
C ASP A 556 -19.88 -12.04 -0.88
N ILE A 557 -20.31 -10.79 -0.66
CA ILE A 557 -21.68 -10.46 -0.27
C ILE A 557 -22.67 -10.80 -1.39
N PHE A 558 -22.36 -10.48 -2.64
CA PHE A 558 -23.20 -10.80 -3.80
C PHE A 558 -23.20 -12.29 -4.18
N ALA A 559 -22.10 -13.00 -3.98
CA ALA A 559 -22.01 -14.43 -4.30
C ALA A 559 -22.83 -15.32 -3.37
N ILE A 560 -23.11 -14.87 -2.14
CA ILE A 560 -23.78 -15.67 -1.12
C ILE A 560 -25.30 -15.62 -1.26
N GLY A 561 -25.90 -14.58 -1.90
CA GLY A 561 -27.34 -14.45 -2.13
C GLY A 561 -27.99 -15.51 -3.05
N LYS A 562 -27.19 -16.37 -3.68
CA LYS A 562 -27.65 -17.30 -4.73
C LYS A 562 -28.42 -18.55 -4.25
N LYS A 563 -28.65 -18.76 -2.93
CA LYS A 563 -29.15 -20.05 -2.41
C LYS A 563 -30.45 -20.02 -1.59
N VAL A 564 -30.98 -18.85 -1.27
CA VAL A 564 -32.17 -18.80 -0.39
C VAL A 564 -33.42 -18.64 -1.22
N GLN A 565 -34.33 -19.61 -1.09
CA GLN A 565 -35.71 -19.55 -1.63
C GLN A 565 -36.63 -19.09 -0.51
N ILE A 566 -37.38 -18.02 -0.72
CA ILE A 566 -38.37 -17.52 0.22
C ILE A 566 -39.78 -17.88 -0.30
N ASP A 567 -40.59 -18.48 0.57
CA ASP A 567 -41.98 -18.79 0.24
C ASP A 567 -42.88 -17.57 0.53
N LEU A 568 -43.61 -17.12 -0.46
CA LEU A 568 -44.53 -15.98 -0.34
C LEU A 568 -45.65 -16.21 0.72
N ASN A 569 -45.96 -17.47 1.02
CA ASN A 569 -46.89 -17.79 2.13
C ASN A 569 -46.33 -17.46 3.50
N ASP A 570 -45.01 -17.38 3.63
CA ASP A 570 -44.32 -17.07 4.88
C ASP A 570 -44.05 -15.54 5.04
N MET A 571 -44.51 -14.70 4.09
CA MET A 571 -44.25 -13.25 4.02
C MET A 571 -45.54 -12.43 4.10
N ASP A 572 -45.42 -11.19 4.58
CA ASP A 572 -46.36 -10.11 4.30
C ASP A 572 -46.13 -9.57 2.87
N TYR A 573 -46.47 -10.37 1.88
CA TYR A 573 -46.32 -10.03 0.49
C TYR A 573 -47.18 -8.84 0.05
N ILE A 574 -48.24 -8.52 0.79
CA ILE A 574 -49.14 -7.37 0.51
C ILE A 574 -48.41 -6.07 0.79
N SER A 575 -47.80 -5.93 1.95
CA SER A 575 -46.98 -4.77 2.29
C SER A 575 -45.77 -4.67 1.41
N TRP A 576 -45.12 -5.80 1.09
CA TRP A 576 -44.00 -5.84 0.17
C TRP A 576 -44.38 -5.37 -1.24
N LEU A 577 -45.49 -5.85 -1.79
CA LEU A 577 -46.02 -5.43 -3.08
C LEU A 577 -46.28 -3.93 -3.13
N LYS A 578 -46.85 -3.38 -2.05
CA LYS A 578 -47.10 -1.93 -1.93
C LYS A 578 -45.80 -1.13 -2.00
N ASP A 579 -44.79 -1.54 -1.26
CA ASP A 579 -43.49 -0.85 -1.24
C ASP A 579 -42.75 -1.02 -2.56
N LEU A 580 -42.84 -2.19 -3.22
CA LEU A 580 -42.30 -2.39 -4.58
C LEU A 580 -42.95 -1.45 -5.60
N LYS A 581 -44.27 -1.20 -5.54
CA LYS A 581 -44.96 -0.25 -6.41
C LYS A 581 -44.56 1.20 -6.16
N ILE A 582 -44.21 1.54 -4.91
CA ILE A 582 -43.67 2.86 -4.57
C ILE A 582 -42.27 2.99 -5.18
N ASP A 583 -41.40 1.99 -5.01
CA ASP A 583 -40.07 1.98 -5.61
C ASP A 583 -40.14 2.08 -7.15
N GLU A 584 -41.08 1.39 -7.79
CA GLU A 584 -41.31 1.46 -9.24
C GLU A 584 -41.70 2.86 -9.71
N SER A 585 -42.61 3.51 -8.96
CA SER A 585 -43.03 4.89 -9.28
C SER A 585 -41.87 5.87 -9.16
N ILE A 586 -41.04 5.77 -8.11
CA ILE A 586 -39.85 6.62 -7.93
C ILE A 586 -38.84 6.38 -9.05
N LEU A 587 -38.57 5.10 -9.40
CA LEU A 587 -37.67 4.75 -10.49
C LEU A 587 -38.16 5.29 -11.84
N SER A 588 -39.47 5.26 -12.07
CA SER A 588 -40.09 5.85 -13.27
C SER A 588 -39.95 7.37 -13.30
N GLY A 589 -40.13 8.03 -12.15
CA GLY A 589 -39.90 9.47 -12.00
C GLY A 589 -38.45 9.85 -12.28
N LEU A 590 -37.50 9.10 -11.72
CA LEU A 590 -36.06 9.29 -11.96
C LEU A 590 -35.69 9.09 -13.44
N GLU A 591 -36.25 8.08 -14.09
CA GLU A 591 -36.05 7.85 -15.53
C GLU A 591 -36.53 9.03 -16.36
N SER A 592 -37.71 9.55 -16.03
CA SER A 592 -38.32 10.72 -16.74
C SER A 592 -37.47 11.98 -16.54
N LEU A 593 -36.93 12.21 -15.35
CA LEU A 593 -36.08 13.38 -15.06
C LEU A 593 -34.81 13.43 -15.93
N ILE A 594 -34.28 12.29 -16.33
CA ILE A 594 -33.05 12.21 -17.11
C ILE A 594 -33.25 11.85 -18.58
N GLU A 595 -34.51 11.68 -19.02
CA GLU A 595 -34.85 11.25 -20.37
C GLU A 595 -34.31 12.22 -21.42
N ASP A 596 -34.47 13.52 -21.19
CA ASP A 596 -34.08 14.58 -22.10
C ASP A 596 -32.56 14.86 -22.14
N ILE A 597 -31.78 14.23 -21.25
CA ILE A 597 -30.34 14.44 -21.26
C ILE A 597 -29.69 13.53 -22.32
N THR A 598 -29.57 14.08 -23.53
CA THR A 598 -28.89 13.44 -24.66
C THR A 598 -27.38 13.73 -24.65
N PRO A 599 -26.55 13.05 -25.47
CA PRO A 599 -25.11 13.36 -25.56
C PRO A 599 -24.82 14.84 -25.88
N GLU A 600 -25.70 15.52 -26.60
CA GLU A 600 -25.57 16.93 -27.00
C GLU A 600 -25.71 17.88 -25.78
N ASN A 601 -26.57 17.50 -24.84
CA ASN A 601 -26.83 18.31 -23.63
C ASN A 601 -26.15 17.78 -22.38
N ASP A 602 -25.43 16.65 -22.44
CA ASP A 602 -24.65 16.11 -21.30
C ASP A 602 -23.46 17.03 -21.04
N SER A 603 -23.57 17.89 -20.03
CA SER A 603 -22.55 18.89 -19.73
C SER A 603 -21.19 18.26 -19.46
N LYS A 604 -21.14 17.07 -18.84
CA LYS A 604 -19.89 16.38 -18.55
C LYS A 604 -19.22 15.85 -19.80
N LEU A 605 -19.98 15.29 -20.72
CA LEU A 605 -19.48 14.86 -22.03
C LEU A 605 -18.99 16.05 -22.85
N GLN A 606 -19.76 17.14 -22.89
CA GLN A 606 -19.40 18.34 -23.64
C GLN A 606 -18.12 19.01 -23.08
N GLU A 607 -17.98 19.11 -21.78
CA GLU A 607 -16.74 19.63 -21.17
C GLU A 607 -15.54 18.71 -21.45
N LEU A 608 -15.74 17.38 -21.44
CA LEU A 608 -14.70 16.42 -21.82
C LEU A 608 -14.27 16.60 -23.27
N ILE A 609 -15.22 16.74 -24.23
CA ILE A 609 -14.93 17.01 -25.63
C ILE A 609 -14.13 18.30 -25.79
N LYS A 610 -14.53 19.36 -25.11
CA LYS A 610 -13.83 20.65 -25.11
C LYS A 610 -12.39 20.53 -24.59
N ARG A 611 -12.17 19.77 -23.50
CA ARG A 611 -10.83 19.53 -22.92
C ARG A 611 -9.94 18.70 -23.82
N ILE A 612 -10.48 17.64 -24.41
CA ILE A 612 -9.74 16.81 -25.36
C ILE A 612 -9.35 17.64 -26.60
N SER A 613 -10.30 18.40 -27.14
CA SER A 613 -10.05 19.29 -28.28
C SER A 613 -8.94 20.30 -27.97
N ASN A 614 -9.02 20.98 -26.84
CA ASN A 614 -7.98 21.92 -26.43
C ASN A 614 -6.61 21.24 -26.27
N LYS A 615 -6.56 20.02 -25.69
CA LYS A 615 -5.31 19.26 -25.55
C LYS A 615 -4.71 18.86 -26.90
N ILE A 616 -5.56 18.57 -27.91
CA ILE A 616 -5.12 18.22 -29.27
C ILE A 616 -4.60 19.46 -30.02
N GLU A 617 -5.32 20.58 -29.90
CA GLU A 617 -5.00 21.84 -30.57
C GLU A 617 -3.80 22.55 -29.90
N ASN A 618 -3.69 22.46 -28.55
CA ASN A 618 -2.65 23.06 -27.75
C ASN A 618 -1.93 21.99 -26.91
N PRO A 619 -1.11 21.10 -27.51
CA PRO A 619 -0.50 20.01 -26.78
C PRO A 619 0.53 20.52 -25.75
N ILE A 620 0.52 19.95 -24.54
CA ILE A 620 1.46 20.30 -23.45
C ILE A 620 2.91 19.98 -23.86
N ASN A 621 3.10 18.89 -24.58
CA ASN A 621 4.39 18.51 -25.16
C ASN A 621 4.25 18.56 -26.69
N ALA A 622 5.28 19.07 -27.38
CA ALA A 622 5.29 19.14 -28.83
C ALA A 622 4.92 17.77 -29.46
N ASP A 623 4.03 17.80 -30.44
CA ASP A 623 3.53 16.63 -31.19
C ASP A 623 2.79 15.54 -30.37
N ASN A 624 2.59 15.71 -29.07
CA ASN A 624 1.91 14.74 -28.25
C ASN A 624 0.40 15.06 -28.11
N LYS A 625 -0.41 14.50 -29.02
CA LYS A 625 -1.88 14.60 -29.02
C LYS A 625 -2.57 13.49 -28.22
N LYS A 626 -1.84 12.60 -27.54
CA LYS A 626 -2.38 11.44 -26.84
C LYS A 626 -3.16 11.85 -25.60
N VAL A 627 -4.31 11.21 -25.39
CA VAL A 627 -5.18 11.38 -24.22
C VAL A 627 -5.57 10.01 -23.71
N ILE A 628 -5.58 9.82 -22.41
CA ILE A 628 -6.14 8.65 -21.74
C ILE A 628 -7.30 9.13 -20.87
N VAL A 629 -8.46 8.50 -21.03
CA VAL A 629 -9.64 8.75 -20.21
C VAL A 629 -9.92 7.50 -19.39
N PHE A 630 -9.99 7.64 -18.07
CA PHE A 630 -10.34 6.57 -17.16
C PHE A 630 -11.77 6.72 -16.67
N SER A 631 -12.50 5.62 -16.62
CA SER A 631 -13.82 5.52 -16.01
C SER A 631 -13.88 4.33 -15.04
N ALA A 632 -14.61 4.51 -13.94
CA ALA A 632 -14.88 3.43 -12.99
C ALA A 632 -15.88 2.39 -13.53
N PHE A 633 -16.67 2.75 -14.55
CA PHE A 633 -17.74 1.89 -15.08
C PHE A 633 -17.57 1.62 -16.58
N ALA A 634 -17.74 0.36 -16.96
CA ALA A 634 -17.68 -0.09 -18.35
C ALA A 634 -18.75 0.60 -19.22
N ASP A 635 -19.98 0.75 -18.71
CA ASP A 635 -21.06 1.45 -19.41
C ASP A 635 -20.68 2.90 -19.77
N THR A 636 -20.00 3.62 -18.83
CA THR A 636 -19.48 4.97 -19.13
C THR A 636 -18.36 4.93 -20.16
N ALA A 637 -17.48 3.94 -20.11
CA ALA A 637 -16.42 3.81 -21.11
C ALA A 637 -16.99 3.51 -22.51
N ASP A 638 -18.07 2.71 -22.60
CA ASP A 638 -18.77 2.46 -23.85
C ASP A 638 -19.40 3.75 -24.39
N TYR A 639 -20.13 4.46 -23.56
CA TYR A 639 -20.77 5.74 -23.90
C TYR A 639 -19.74 6.77 -24.40
N LEU A 640 -18.64 6.92 -23.70
CA LEU A 640 -17.56 7.83 -24.10
C LEU A 640 -16.92 7.40 -25.42
N TYR A 641 -16.69 6.10 -25.60
CA TYR A 641 -16.12 5.60 -26.85
C TYR A 641 -17.03 5.87 -28.04
N GLU A 642 -18.32 5.61 -27.92
CA GLU A 642 -19.29 5.81 -28.99
C GLU A 642 -19.38 7.27 -29.44
N ASN A 643 -19.38 8.21 -28.50
CA ASN A 643 -19.47 9.64 -28.79
C ASN A 643 -18.13 10.27 -29.21
N LEU A 644 -17.03 9.92 -28.53
CA LEU A 644 -15.74 10.54 -28.82
C LEU A 644 -15.05 9.97 -30.06
N SER A 645 -15.20 8.66 -30.33
CA SER A 645 -14.45 8.02 -31.41
C SER A 645 -14.82 8.58 -32.79
N VAL A 646 -16.10 8.81 -33.02
CA VAL A 646 -16.61 9.43 -34.28
C VAL A 646 -16.12 10.86 -34.39
N TYR A 647 -16.33 11.67 -33.34
CA TYR A 647 -15.91 13.07 -33.29
C TYR A 647 -14.42 13.25 -33.56
N LEU A 648 -13.58 12.47 -32.88
CA LEU A 648 -12.13 12.57 -33.01
C LEU A 648 -11.61 12.11 -34.38
N LYS A 649 -12.25 11.11 -34.96
CA LYS A 649 -11.91 10.63 -36.32
C LYS A 649 -12.27 11.62 -37.38
N GLU A 650 -13.47 12.20 -37.34
CA GLU A 650 -13.96 13.16 -38.32
C GLU A 650 -13.25 14.50 -38.24
N LYS A 651 -13.07 15.04 -37.03
CA LYS A 651 -12.50 16.38 -36.84
C LYS A 651 -10.97 16.42 -36.90
N TYR A 652 -10.30 15.41 -36.34
CA TYR A 652 -8.85 15.43 -36.19
C TYR A 652 -8.12 14.28 -36.91
N GLY A 653 -8.83 13.32 -37.50
CA GLY A 653 -8.24 12.14 -38.12
C GLY A 653 -7.58 11.17 -37.10
N LEU A 654 -7.90 11.31 -35.81
CA LEU A 654 -7.29 10.52 -34.76
C LEU A 654 -8.08 9.24 -34.50
N ASN A 655 -7.35 8.17 -34.21
CA ASN A 655 -7.95 6.89 -33.84
C ASN A 655 -8.13 6.77 -32.33
N SER A 656 -9.18 6.05 -31.92
CA SER A 656 -9.54 5.80 -30.54
C SER A 656 -9.59 4.30 -30.28
N ALA A 657 -9.28 3.90 -29.04
CA ALA A 657 -9.48 2.53 -28.57
C ALA A 657 -10.08 2.53 -27.19
N LYS A 658 -10.95 1.55 -26.91
CA LYS A 658 -11.55 1.29 -25.60
C LYS A 658 -11.11 -0.08 -25.10
N ILE A 659 -10.70 -0.16 -23.86
CA ILE A 659 -10.42 -1.40 -23.14
C ILE A 659 -11.22 -1.40 -21.83
N SER A 660 -11.91 -2.48 -21.56
CA SER A 660 -12.58 -2.73 -20.27
C SER A 660 -12.29 -4.17 -19.80
N GLY A 661 -12.51 -4.43 -18.52
CA GLY A 661 -12.29 -5.77 -17.94
C GLY A 661 -13.36 -6.79 -18.36
N THR A 662 -14.51 -6.34 -18.80
CA THR A 662 -15.73 -7.15 -18.99
C THR A 662 -16.19 -7.28 -20.43
N SER A 663 -15.79 -6.37 -21.31
CA SER A 663 -16.18 -6.37 -22.72
C SER A 663 -14.96 -6.45 -23.64
N GLU A 664 -15.17 -6.97 -24.85
CA GLU A 664 -14.14 -6.97 -25.89
C GLU A 664 -13.66 -5.55 -26.17
N GLY A 665 -12.36 -5.39 -26.38
CA GLY A 665 -11.78 -4.11 -26.77
C GLY A 665 -12.33 -3.65 -28.12
N LYS A 666 -12.60 -2.34 -28.25
CA LYS A 666 -13.04 -1.70 -29.49
C LYS A 666 -11.98 -0.71 -29.98
N SER A 667 -11.79 -0.58 -31.28
CA SER A 667 -10.90 0.39 -31.90
C SER A 667 -11.43 0.90 -33.23
N THR A 668 -11.05 2.15 -33.52
CA THR A 668 -11.33 2.75 -34.85
C THR A 668 -10.25 2.42 -35.88
N LEU A 669 -9.22 1.67 -35.54
CA LEU A 669 -8.21 1.17 -36.46
C LEU A 669 -8.71 -0.09 -37.16
N ASP A 670 -8.68 -0.07 -38.51
CA ASP A 670 -9.09 -1.20 -39.34
C ASP A 670 -8.16 -2.43 -39.10
N LYS A 671 -8.76 -3.62 -39.05
CA LYS A 671 -8.03 -4.90 -38.88
C LYS A 671 -7.15 -5.01 -37.67
N PHE A 672 -7.43 -4.20 -36.63
CA PHE A 672 -6.68 -4.17 -35.37
C PHE A 672 -7.33 -5.09 -34.34
N LYS A 673 -6.55 -6.09 -33.84
CA LYS A 673 -6.99 -6.89 -32.70
C LYS A 673 -6.84 -6.06 -31.42
N CYS A 674 -7.96 -5.53 -30.94
CA CYS A 674 -7.99 -4.62 -29.81
C CYS A 674 -7.87 -5.35 -28.47
N ASP A 675 -6.67 -5.83 -28.13
CA ASP A 675 -6.31 -6.27 -26.80
C ASP A 675 -5.44 -5.23 -26.08
N LEU A 676 -5.33 -5.33 -24.76
CA LEU A 676 -4.62 -4.36 -23.95
C LEU A 676 -3.16 -4.16 -24.40
N ASN A 677 -2.46 -5.25 -24.68
CA ASN A 677 -1.04 -5.19 -25.08
C ASN A 677 -0.85 -4.51 -26.44
N ALA A 678 -1.72 -4.86 -27.40
CA ALA A 678 -1.70 -4.22 -28.72
C ALA A 678 -2.00 -2.72 -28.61
N VAL A 679 -3.03 -2.34 -27.85
CA VAL A 679 -3.36 -0.91 -27.63
C VAL A 679 -2.20 -0.18 -26.96
N LEU A 680 -1.59 -0.75 -25.93
CA LEU A 680 -0.44 -0.13 -25.26
C LEU A 680 0.75 0.05 -26.21
N THR A 681 1.04 -0.94 -27.05
CA THR A 681 2.13 -0.89 -28.02
C THR A 681 1.91 0.23 -29.06
N TYR A 682 0.70 0.39 -29.56
CA TYR A 682 0.38 1.46 -30.51
C TYR A 682 0.24 2.84 -29.86
N PHE A 683 -0.24 2.89 -28.63
CA PHE A 683 -0.39 4.14 -27.88
C PHE A 683 0.97 4.69 -27.39
N SER A 684 1.88 3.81 -26.99
CA SER A 684 3.21 4.18 -26.48
C SER A 684 4.27 3.29 -27.13
N PRO A 685 4.54 3.47 -28.44
CA PRO A 685 5.63 2.76 -29.10
C PRO A 685 6.97 3.17 -28.43
N ASN A 686 7.83 2.19 -28.23
CA ASN A 686 9.17 2.38 -27.64
C ASN A 686 10.05 3.24 -28.55
#